data_ec9ed16972aafc344a4062068f4af828
#
_entry.id   ec9ed16972aafc344a4062068f4af828
#
_cell.length_a   1.000
_cell.length_b   1.000
_cell.length_c   1.000
_cell.angle_alpha   90.00
_cell.angle_beta   90.00
_cell.angle_gamma   90.00
#
_symmetry.space_group_name_H-M   'P 1'
#
loop_
_entity.id
_entity.type
_entity.pdbx_description
1 polymer ?
#
loop_
_entity_poly.entity_id
_entity_poly.type
_entity_poly.pdbx_seq_one_letter_code
_entity_poly.pdbx_strand_id
1 'polypeptide(L)'
;MMDAFELPTTLVQALRRRAVQEPERLALRFLAEDDGEGVVLSYRDLDLRARSIAAALQAHAQLGDRAVLLFPSGPDYVAAFFGCLYAGVIAVPAYPPESARRHHQERLLSIIADAEPRLVLTTADLREPLLQMNAQLSAANALQLLCVDQLDPAVAEAWDEPQVRPEHIAFLQYTSGSTALPKGVQVSHGNLVANEVLIRRGFGIGADDVIVSWLPLYHDMGLIGGLLQPIFSGVPCVLMSPRYFLERPVRWLEAISQYGGTVSGGPDFAYRLCSERVAESALQRIDLSGWRVAFSGSEPIRQDSLERFAEKFAASRFDASSFFACYGLAEATLFVTGGQRGQGIPALAVDGEALARNRIAEGEGSVLMCCGRRQPEHAGLIVDAASGEVLGDDNVGEIWAAGPSIAHGYWRNLEASAKTFVERDGRTWLRTGDLGFLRDGELFVTGRLKDMLIVRGHNLYPQDIERTVESEVPSARKGRVAAFAVTVDGEEGIGIAAEIGRGVQKSVPAQELIDSIRQAVAEAYQEAPKVVALLNPGALPKTSSGKLQRSACRLRLEDGSLDSYALFPGLQAVQEAQPPAGDDELLARIGEIWKARLGVAQVAPRDHFFLLGGNSIGAAQVVAQVRDSLGVALDLRQLFEAPTLQAFSATVARQLAAGLPAEAPMAHLPRGVDLPQSAAQQRLWLTWQIDPQSAAYN
;
A
#
# COMPACT_ATOMS: atom_id res chain seq x y z
N MET A 1 -31.93 -15.34 22.35
CA MET A 1 -31.38 -15.70 23.67
C MET A 1 -29.96 -16.15 23.43
N MET A 2 -28.98 -15.30 23.66
CA MET A 2 -27.57 -15.71 23.62
C MET A 2 -27.36 -16.58 24.87
N ASP A 3 -27.06 -17.87 24.64
CA ASP A 3 -26.66 -18.78 25.71
C ASP A 3 -25.47 -18.14 26.47
N ALA A 4 -25.58 -18.19 27.79
CA ALA A 4 -24.59 -17.68 28.75
C ALA A 4 -23.31 -18.54 28.77
N PHE A 5 -22.74 -18.84 27.58
CA PHE A 5 -21.40 -19.37 27.48
C PHE A 5 -20.41 -18.21 27.57
N GLU A 6 -19.57 -18.25 28.57
CA GLU A 6 -18.46 -17.32 28.75
C GLU A 6 -17.65 -17.26 27.43
N LEU A 7 -17.49 -16.02 26.89
CA LEU A 7 -16.71 -15.83 25.66
C LEU A 7 -15.30 -16.39 25.85
N PRO A 8 -14.72 -17.06 24.87
CA PRO A 8 -13.32 -17.50 24.97
C PRO A 8 -12.40 -16.28 25.13
N THR A 9 -11.40 -16.40 25.97
CA THR A 9 -10.43 -15.32 26.20
C THR A 9 -9.26 -15.37 25.22
N THR A 10 -9.10 -16.49 24.52
CA THR A 10 -8.09 -16.72 23.47
C THR A 10 -8.68 -17.53 22.32
N LEU A 11 -8.05 -17.45 21.14
CA LEU A 11 -8.43 -18.31 20.01
C LEU A 11 -8.08 -19.78 20.25
N VAL A 12 -7.09 -20.06 21.08
CA VAL A 12 -6.78 -21.43 21.55
C VAL A 12 -8.00 -22.04 22.22
N GLN A 13 -8.58 -21.34 23.20
CA GLN A 13 -9.81 -21.80 23.87
C GLN A 13 -10.98 -21.96 22.91
N ALA A 14 -11.13 -21.05 21.92
CA ALA A 14 -12.18 -21.13 20.92
C ALA A 14 -12.08 -22.42 20.11
N LEU A 15 -10.91 -22.73 19.56
CA LEU A 15 -10.70 -23.94 18.75
C LEU A 15 -10.80 -25.21 19.62
N ARG A 16 -10.17 -25.25 20.80
CA ARG A 16 -10.25 -26.38 21.73
C ARG A 16 -11.69 -26.72 22.11
N ARG A 17 -12.49 -25.69 22.45
CA ARG A 17 -13.91 -25.89 22.78
C ARG A 17 -14.65 -26.54 21.61
N ARG A 18 -14.43 -26.07 20.38
CA ARG A 18 -15.04 -26.64 19.18
C ARG A 18 -14.61 -28.09 18.94
N ALA A 19 -13.32 -28.37 19.06
CA ALA A 19 -12.77 -29.72 18.87
C ALA A 19 -13.34 -30.73 19.88
N VAL A 20 -13.71 -30.29 21.08
CA VAL A 20 -14.35 -31.14 22.11
C VAL A 20 -15.87 -31.26 21.90
N GLN A 21 -16.56 -30.16 21.62
CA GLN A 21 -18.02 -30.11 21.54
C GLN A 21 -18.58 -30.59 20.19
N GLU A 22 -17.87 -30.24 19.10
CA GLU A 22 -18.32 -30.48 17.71
C GLU A 22 -17.17 -31.07 16.87
N PRO A 23 -16.53 -32.18 17.28
CA PRO A 23 -15.27 -32.68 16.68
C PRO A 23 -15.33 -32.93 15.19
N GLU A 24 -16.46 -33.50 14.70
CA GLU A 24 -16.64 -33.86 13.29
C GLU A 24 -17.19 -32.72 12.42
N ARG A 25 -17.53 -31.58 13.04
CA ARG A 25 -18.01 -30.43 12.27
C ARG A 25 -16.87 -29.85 11.42
N LEU A 26 -17.25 -29.45 10.20
CA LEU A 26 -16.35 -28.79 9.26
C LEU A 26 -15.76 -27.52 9.88
N ALA A 27 -14.44 -27.48 10.08
CA ALA A 27 -13.71 -26.28 10.44
C ALA A 27 -13.36 -25.49 9.17
N LEU A 28 -12.74 -26.14 8.18
CA LEU A 28 -12.41 -25.52 6.92
C LEU A 28 -12.37 -26.52 5.75
N ARG A 29 -12.64 -25.98 4.56
CA ARG A 29 -12.36 -26.60 3.27
C ARG A 29 -11.40 -25.73 2.49
N PHE A 30 -10.30 -26.28 2.03
CA PHE A 30 -9.36 -25.59 1.15
C PHE A 30 -9.51 -26.17 -0.27
N LEU A 31 -9.87 -25.32 -1.24
CA LEU A 31 -10.10 -25.75 -2.61
C LEU A 31 -8.76 -26.03 -3.31
N ALA A 32 -8.68 -27.16 -4.01
CA ALA A 32 -7.49 -27.51 -4.78
C ALA A 32 -7.31 -26.60 -6.01
N GLU A 33 -6.07 -26.33 -6.37
CA GLU A 33 -5.76 -25.49 -7.55
C GLU A 33 -5.95 -26.22 -8.89
N ASP A 34 -6.00 -27.55 -8.86
CA ASP A 34 -6.18 -28.43 -10.03
C ASP A 34 -7.64 -28.87 -10.26
N ASP A 35 -8.59 -28.15 -9.65
CA ASP A 35 -10.03 -28.48 -9.66
C ASP A 35 -10.35 -29.87 -9.03
N GLY A 36 -9.44 -30.40 -8.20
CA GLY A 36 -9.63 -31.63 -7.41
C GLY A 36 -10.53 -31.43 -6.19
N GLU A 37 -10.65 -32.48 -5.34
CA GLU A 37 -11.53 -32.46 -4.16
C GLU A 37 -11.10 -31.46 -3.06
N GLY A 38 -9.84 -31.01 -3.09
CA GLY A 38 -9.28 -30.13 -2.06
C GLY A 38 -9.09 -30.85 -0.72
N VAL A 39 -8.74 -30.07 0.30
CA VAL A 39 -8.51 -30.57 1.67
C VAL A 39 -9.66 -30.13 2.57
N VAL A 40 -10.21 -31.08 3.31
CA VAL A 40 -11.28 -30.85 4.30
C VAL A 40 -10.73 -31.18 5.68
N LEU A 41 -10.88 -30.24 6.63
CA LEU A 41 -10.51 -30.45 8.02
C LEU A 41 -11.72 -30.22 8.93
N SER A 42 -11.98 -31.20 9.80
CA SER A 42 -12.88 -31.04 10.93
C SER A 42 -12.19 -30.25 12.05
N TYR A 43 -12.93 -29.83 13.06
CA TYR A 43 -12.34 -29.20 14.26
C TYR A 43 -11.37 -30.13 14.98
N ARG A 44 -11.64 -31.44 15.01
CA ARG A 44 -10.74 -32.48 15.54
C ARG A 44 -9.41 -32.51 14.77
N ASP A 45 -9.50 -32.54 13.43
CA ASP A 45 -8.31 -32.62 12.57
C ASP A 45 -7.42 -31.39 12.75
N LEU A 46 -8.02 -30.20 12.79
CA LEU A 46 -7.31 -28.96 12.96
C LEU A 46 -6.65 -28.88 14.36
N ASP A 47 -7.37 -29.25 15.42
CA ASP A 47 -6.84 -29.31 16.79
C ASP A 47 -5.68 -30.31 16.90
N LEU A 48 -5.81 -31.50 16.31
CA LEU A 48 -4.76 -32.51 16.32
C LEU A 48 -3.49 -32.00 15.64
N ARG A 49 -3.61 -31.43 14.44
CA ARG A 49 -2.47 -30.83 13.72
C ARG A 49 -1.85 -29.67 14.49
N ALA A 50 -2.68 -28.78 15.08
CA ALA A 50 -2.18 -27.66 15.89
C ALA A 50 -1.39 -28.15 17.12
N ARG A 51 -1.88 -29.20 17.82
CA ARG A 51 -1.16 -29.80 18.95
C ARG A 51 0.15 -30.47 18.53
N SER A 52 0.17 -31.18 17.40
CA SER A 52 1.41 -31.80 16.89
C SER A 52 2.48 -30.76 16.61
N ILE A 53 2.11 -29.64 15.97
CA ILE A 53 3.02 -28.53 15.70
C ILE A 53 3.43 -27.84 17.00
N ALA A 54 2.49 -27.63 17.93
CA ALA A 54 2.78 -27.00 19.21
C ALA A 54 3.77 -27.81 20.05
N ALA A 55 3.61 -29.15 20.13
CA ALA A 55 4.54 -30.03 20.81
C ALA A 55 5.95 -29.98 20.20
N ALA A 56 6.03 -29.96 18.85
CA ALA A 56 7.31 -29.80 18.16
C ALA A 56 7.94 -28.43 18.43
N LEU A 57 7.15 -27.36 18.50
CA LEU A 57 7.63 -26.02 18.87
C LEU A 57 8.13 -25.95 20.29
N GLN A 58 7.45 -26.56 21.26
CA GLN A 58 7.82 -26.58 22.68
C GLN A 58 9.17 -27.27 22.94
N ALA A 59 9.59 -28.17 22.04
CA ALA A 59 10.93 -28.78 22.13
C ALA A 59 12.06 -27.79 21.77
N HIS A 60 11.76 -26.66 21.11
CA HIS A 60 12.76 -25.75 20.53
C HIS A 60 12.56 -24.27 20.91
N ALA A 61 11.38 -23.89 21.40
CA ALA A 61 10.99 -22.52 21.69
C ALA A 61 10.26 -22.42 23.04
N GLN A 62 10.29 -21.24 23.64
CA GLN A 62 9.60 -20.91 24.88
C GLN A 62 8.45 -19.95 24.63
N LEU A 63 7.55 -19.79 25.63
CA LEU A 63 6.49 -18.79 25.60
C LEU A 63 7.05 -17.40 25.26
N GLY A 64 6.48 -16.76 24.22
CA GLY A 64 6.90 -15.43 23.75
C GLY A 64 8.05 -15.44 22.74
N ASP A 65 8.66 -16.59 22.42
CA ASP A 65 9.56 -16.70 21.27
C ASP A 65 8.78 -16.49 19.97
N ARG A 66 9.47 -16.10 18.89
CA ARG A 66 8.86 -15.82 17.57
C ARG A 66 9.17 -16.94 16.61
N ALA A 67 8.17 -17.28 15.78
CA ALA A 67 8.32 -18.21 14.68
C ALA A 67 7.78 -17.57 13.38
N VAL A 68 8.62 -17.48 12.35
CA VAL A 68 8.19 -17.00 11.04
C VAL A 68 7.46 -18.11 10.29
N LEU A 69 6.31 -17.79 9.74
CA LEU A 69 5.50 -18.68 8.93
C LEU A 69 5.72 -18.40 7.46
N LEU A 70 6.37 -19.33 6.75
CA LEU A 70 6.63 -19.25 5.31
C LEU A 70 5.94 -20.39 4.59
N PHE A 71 4.70 -20.15 4.19
CA PHE A 71 3.84 -21.13 3.53
C PHE A 71 3.11 -20.51 2.35
N PRO A 72 2.80 -21.28 1.30
CA PRO A 72 1.68 -20.93 0.44
C PRO A 72 0.39 -20.88 1.26
N SER A 73 -0.63 -20.16 0.78
CA SER A 73 -1.97 -20.25 1.40
C SER A 73 -2.48 -21.67 1.33
N GLY A 74 -2.76 -22.26 2.48
CA GLY A 74 -3.14 -23.68 2.54
C GLY A 74 -3.40 -24.18 3.95
N PRO A 75 -3.83 -25.45 4.09
CA PRO A 75 -4.16 -26.05 5.38
C PRO A 75 -2.96 -26.13 6.34
N ASP A 76 -1.73 -26.26 5.81
CA ASP A 76 -0.52 -26.32 6.63
C ASP A 76 -0.19 -24.96 7.26
N TYR A 77 -0.44 -23.85 6.53
CA TYR A 77 -0.37 -22.51 7.12
C TYR A 77 -1.34 -22.37 8.30
N VAL A 78 -2.59 -22.82 8.11
CA VAL A 78 -3.63 -22.74 9.14
C VAL A 78 -3.21 -23.52 10.39
N ALA A 79 -2.77 -24.75 10.21
CA ALA A 79 -2.31 -25.61 11.31
C ALA A 79 -1.06 -25.01 12.00
N ALA A 80 -0.12 -24.44 11.24
CA ALA A 80 1.09 -23.80 11.77
C ALA A 80 0.76 -22.54 12.58
N PHE A 81 -0.17 -21.71 12.11
CA PHE A 81 -0.60 -20.52 12.85
C PHE A 81 -1.21 -20.93 14.22
N PHE A 82 -2.18 -21.86 14.23
CA PHE A 82 -2.74 -22.36 15.49
C PHE A 82 -1.71 -23.10 16.32
N GLY A 83 -0.79 -23.85 15.72
CA GLY A 83 0.32 -24.48 16.43
C GLY A 83 1.19 -23.49 17.20
N CYS A 84 1.48 -22.33 16.64
CA CYS A 84 2.16 -21.24 17.35
C CYS A 84 1.33 -20.75 18.54
N LEU A 85 0.04 -20.47 18.34
CA LEU A 85 -0.85 -20.03 19.42
C LEU A 85 -0.93 -21.06 20.56
N TYR A 86 -1.01 -22.36 20.22
CA TYR A 86 -1.06 -23.48 21.18
C TYR A 86 0.25 -23.65 21.95
N ALA A 87 1.39 -23.34 21.34
CA ALA A 87 2.69 -23.36 22.00
C ALA A 87 2.98 -22.08 22.81
N GLY A 88 2.15 -21.04 22.67
CA GLY A 88 2.43 -19.72 23.22
C GLY A 88 3.58 -18.99 22.50
N VAL A 89 3.89 -19.41 21.27
CA VAL A 89 4.89 -18.82 20.41
C VAL A 89 4.24 -17.75 19.54
N ILE A 90 4.88 -16.59 19.44
CA ILE A 90 4.40 -15.47 18.65
C ILE A 90 4.55 -15.80 17.16
N ALA A 91 3.43 -15.95 16.46
CA ALA A 91 3.43 -16.19 15.02
C ALA A 91 3.86 -14.94 14.26
N VAL A 92 4.66 -15.09 13.21
CA VAL A 92 5.08 -14.00 12.31
C VAL A 92 4.72 -14.39 10.88
N PRO A 93 3.48 -14.11 10.44
CA PRO A 93 3.06 -14.36 9.06
C PRO A 93 3.90 -13.58 8.08
N ALA A 94 4.49 -14.27 7.08
CA ALA A 94 5.25 -13.64 6.03
C ALA A 94 4.97 -14.30 4.67
N TYR A 95 5.25 -13.55 3.62
CA TYR A 95 5.06 -14.05 2.27
C TYR A 95 6.21 -15.01 1.91
N PRO A 96 5.91 -16.23 1.42
CA PRO A 96 6.96 -17.15 1.00
C PRO A 96 7.70 -16.62 -0.24
N PRO A 97 9.00 -16.94 -0.39
CA PRO A 97 9.80 -16.47 -1.52
C PRO A 97 9.46 -17.22 -2.82
N GLU A 98 8.22 -17.05 -3.34
CA GLU A 98 7.77 -17.69 -4.59
C GLU A 98 8.44 -17.11 -5.85
N SER A 99 9.14 -16.01 -5.75
CA SER A 99 9.81 -15.38 -6.88
C SER A 99 11.25 -15.01 -6.53
N ALA A 100 12.17 -15.22 -7.49
CA ALA A 100 13.54 -14.71 -7.45
C ALA A 100 13.62 -13.16 -7.50
N ARG A 101 12.51 -12.45 -7.30
CA ARG A 101 12.49 -10.99 -7.28
C ARG A 101 13.18 -10.49 -6.02
N ARG A 102 14.31 -9.84 -6.22
CA ARG A 102 15.22 -9.31 -5.19
C ARG A 102 14.48 -8.53 -4.08
N HIS A 103 13.52 -7.70 -4.46
CA HIS A 103 12.73 -6.89 -3.51
C HIS A 103 11.89 -7.73 -2.51
N HIS A 104 11.33 -8.87 -2.92
CA HIS A 104 10.58 -9.75 -2.01
C HIS A 104 11.52 -10.43 -1.00
N GLN A 105 12.71 -10.81 -1.44
CA GLN A 105 13.73 -11.39 -0.57
C GLN A 105 14.24 -10.37 0.44
N GLU A 106 14.56 -9.15 0.02
CA GLU A 106 15.01 -8.05 0.88
C GLU A 106 13.99 -7.72 1.98
N ARG A 107 12.69 -7.69 1.61
CA ARG A 107 11.60 -7.49 2.58
C ARG A 107 11.52 -8.63 3.60
N LEU A 108 11.58 -9.88 3.16
CA LEU A 108 11.55 -11.04 4.05
C LEU A 108 12.75 -11.03 5.01
N LEU A 109 13.95 -10.74 4.51
CA LEU A 109 15.15 -10.59 5.33
C LEU A 109 15.01 -9.47 6.37
N SER A 110 14.37 -8.35 6.00
CA SER A 110 14.09 -7.26 6.94
C SER A 110 13.11 -7.69 8.05
N ILE A 111 12.07 -8.45 7.73
CA ILE A 111 11.13 -9.00 8.72
C ILE A 111 11.86 -9.97 9.66
N ILE A 112 12.69 -10.86 9.13
CA ILE A 112 13.48 -11.80 9.91
C ILE A 112 14.44 -11.07 10.86
N ALA A 113 15.12 -10.03 10.36
CA ALA A 113 16.05 -9.23 11.16
C ALA A 113 15.35 -8.48 12.30
N ASP A 114 14.14 -7.95 12.08
CA ASP A 114 13.37 -7.21 13.09
C ASP A 114 12.71 -8.15 14.12
N ALA A 115 12.07 -9.24 13.64
CA ALA A 115 11.38 -10.19 14.50
C ALA A 115 12.34 -11.05 15.33
N GLU A 116 13.58 -11.27 14.89
CA GLU A 116 14.55 -12.20 15.50
C GLU A 116 13.91 -13.55 15.88
N PRO A 117 13.38 -14.30 14.90
CA PRO A 117 12.65 -15.52 15.17
C PRO A 117 13.57 -16.64 15.67
N ARG A 118 13.03 -17.50 16.52
CA ARG A 118 13.70 -18.71 16.97
C ARG A 118 13.69 -19.79 15.89
N LEU A 119 12.58 -19.87 15.15
CA LEU A 119 12.32 -20.88 14.12
C LEU A 119 11.64 -20.26 12.88
N VAL A 120 11.74 -21.00 11.80
CA VAL A 120 10.90 -20.82 10.59
C VAL A 120 10.09 -22.08 10.40
N LEU A 121 8.77 -21.94 10.33
CA LEU A 121 7.85 -23.02 9.98
C LEU A 121 7.58 -22.97 8.48
N THR A 122 7.59 -24.13 7.83
CA THR A 122 7.42 -24.26 6.40
C THR A 122 6.95 -25.67 6.02
N THR A 123 6.85 -25.95 4.72
CA THR A 123 6.64 -27.30 4.16
C THR A 123 7.94 -27.86 3.59
N ALA A 124 7.98 -29.18 3.38
CA ALA A 124 9.14 -29.87 2.81
C ALA A 124 9.54 -29.32 1.44
N ASP A 125 8.56 -28.96 0.61
CA ASP A 125 8.77 -28.42 -0.75
C ASP A 125 9.52 -27.07 -0.74
N LEU A 126 9.32 -26.25 0.28
CA LEU A 126 9.99 -24.95 0.42
C LEU A 126 11.33 -25.04 1.16
N ARG A 127 11.66 -26.21 1.73
CA ARG A 127 12.86 -26.39 2.56
C ARG A 127 14.15 -26.02 1.84
N GLU A 128 14.35 -26.57 0.64
CA GLU A 128 15.59 -26.37 -0.11
C GLU A 128 15.77 -24.92 -0.59
N PRO A 129 14.77 -24.24 -1.17
CA PRO A 129 14.86 -22.82 -1.47
C PRO A 129 15.17 -21.94 -0.24
N LEU A 130 14.59 -22.27 0.92
CA LEU A 130 14.84 -21.54 2.16
C LEU A 130 16.24 -21.80 2.72
N LEU A 131 16.80 -23.00 2.59
CA LEU A 131 18.19 -23.30 2.97
C LEU A 131 19.19 -22.52 2.11
N GLN A 132 18.94 -22.40 0.81
CA GLN A 132 19.78 -21.62 -0.10
C GLN A 132 19.72 -20.12 0.28
N MET A 133 18.57 -19.59 0.63
CA MET A 133 18.43 -18.23 1.14
C MET A 133 19.10 -18.07 2.51
N ASN A 134 18.97 -19.04 3.40
CA ASN A 134 19.56 -19.04 4.75
C ASN A 134 21.10 -19.07 4.71
N ALA A 135 21.68 -19.72 3.70
CA ALA A 135 23.13 -19.72 3.49
C ALA A 135 23.72 -18.32 3.19
N GLN A 136 22.87 -17.37 2.77
CA GLN A 136 23.25 -15.97 2.58
C GLN A 136 23.20 -15.17 3.90
N LEU A 137 22.54 -15.69 4.94
CA LEU A 137 22.57 -15.13 6.28
C LEU A 137 23.91 -15.53 6.95
N SER A 138 24.48 -14.64 7.76
CA SER A 138 25.70 -14.97 8.50
C SER A 138 25.45 -16.20 9.37
N ALA A 139 26.50 -17.01 9.58
CA ALA A 139 26.41 -18.24 10.41
C ALA A 139 25.86 -18.00 11.84
N ALA A 140 25.94 -16.76 12.34
CA ALA A 140 25.38 -16.34 13.62
C ALA A 140 23.84 -16.24 13.62
N ASN A 141 23.21 -16.11 12.44
CA ASN A 141 21.74 -15.95 12.28
C ASN A 141 21.13 -17.13 11.49
N ALA A 142 21.80 -18.30 11.43
CA ALA A 142 21.24 -19.48 10.82
C ALA A 142 19.94 -19.89 11.52
N LEU A 143 18.82 -19.84 10.78
CA LEU A 143 17.49 -20.16 11.32
C LEU A 143 17.24 -21.65 11.28
N GLN A 144 16.63 -22.18 12.34
CA GLN A 144 16.17 -23.56 12.39
C GLN A 144 14.85 -23.68 11.61
N LEU A 145 14.80 -24.60 10.63
CA LEU A 145 13.59 -24.87 9.83
C LEU A 145 12.83 -26.05 10.43
N LEU A 146 11.51 -25.90 10.57
CA LEU A 146 10.58 -26.96 10.97
C LEU A 146 9.58 -27.18 9.84
N CYS A 147 9.65 -28.35 9.17
CA CYS A 147 8.69 -28.76 8.14
C CYS A 147 7.47 -29.40 8.81
N VAL A 148 6.35 -28.69 8.83
CA VAL A 148 5.15 -29.12 9.58
C VAL A 148 4.42 -30.28 8.95
N ASP A 149 4.51 -30.45 7.62
CA ASP A 149 3.94 -31.54 6.82
C ASP A 149 4.67 -32.89 7.03
N GLN A 150 5.82 -32.89 7.70
CA GLN A 150 6.60 -34.10 8.01
C GLN A 150 6.47 -34.54 9.48
N LEU A 151 5.65 -33.85 10.27
CA LEU A 151 5.46 -34.19 11.68
C LEU A 151 4.57 -35.43 11.84
N ASP A 152 4.97 -36.36 12.72
CA ASP A 152 4.11 -37.47 13.12
C ASP A 152 2.93 -36.94 13.96
N PRO A 153 1.67 -37.22 13.57
CA PRO A 153 0.51 -36.84 14.38
C PRO A 153 0.55 -37.34 15.85
N ALA A 154 1.24 -38.43 16.13
CA ALA A 154 1.40 -38.96 17.48
C ALA A 154 2.12 -38.01 18.44
N VAL A 155 2.94 -37.08 17.92
CA VAL A 155 3.62 -36.06 18.73
C VAL A 155 2.63 -35.13 19.45
N ALA A 156 1.38 -35.04 18.99
CA ALA A 156 0.32 -34.25 19.64
C ALA A 156 0.06 -34.64 21.10
N GLU A 157 0.34 -35.90 21.49
CA GLU A 157 0.19 -36.37 22.88
C GLU A 157 1.21 -35.75 23.84
N ALA A 158 2.34 -35.27 23.31
CA ALA A 158 3.39 -34.61 24.10
C ALA A 158 3.13 -33.12 24.32
N TRP A 159 2.07 -32.57 23.75
CA TRP A 159 1.72 -31.16 23.92
C TRP A 159 1.29 -30.87 25.34
N ASP A 160 1.94 -29.90 25.99
CA ASP A 160 1.58 -29.35 27.27
C ASP A 160 0.94 -27.96 27.09
N GLU A 161 -0.28 -27.77 27.61
CA GLU A 161 -1.03 -26.52 27.40
C GLU A 161 -0.41 -25.38 28.19
N PRO A 162 0.23 -24.38 27.53
CA PRO A 162 0.83 -23.27 28.24
C PRO A 162 -0.23 -22.31 28.78
N GLN A 163 0.11 -21.61 29.88
CA GLN A 163 -0.78 -20.60 30.45
C GLN A 163 -0.77 -19.31 29.58
N VAL A 164 -1.40 -19.38 28.43
CA VAL A 164 -1.58 -18.21 27.57
C VAL A 164 -2.69 -17.33 28.12
N ARG A 165 -2.40 -16.03 28.27
CA ARG A 165 -3.31 -15.02 28.77
C ARG A 165 -3.68 -14.01 27.68
N PRO A 166 -4.81 -13.27 27.82
CA PRO A 166 -5.26 -12.30 26.81
C PRO A 166 -4.22 -11.21 26.48
N GLU A 167 -3.40 -10.80 27.43
CA GLU A 167 -2.36 -9.78 27.26
C GLU A 167 -1.10 -10.28 26.53
N HIS A 168 -0.89 -11.60 26.40
CA HIS A 168 0.23 -12.13 25.64
C HIS A 168 0.07 -11.84 24.16
N ILE A 169 1.18 -11.52 23.49
CA ILE A 169 1.19 -11.30 22.04
C ILE A 169 0.96 -12.62 21.32
N ALA A 170 -0.05 -12.65 20.47
CA ALA A 170 -0.41 -13.81 19.66
C ALA A 170 0.40 -13.86 18.36
N PHE A 171 0.53 -12.71 17.69
CA PHE A 171 1.28 -12.63 16.45
C PHE A 171 1.77 -11.20 16.15
N LEU A 172 2.75 -11.10 15.25
CA LEU A 172 3.22 -9.84 14.68
C LEU A 172 2.70 -9.69 13.25
N GLN A 173 1.88 -8.67 13.02
CA GLN A 173 1.43 -8.34 11.67
C GLN A 173 2.36 -7.30 11.05
N TYR A 174 3.21 -7.72 10.10
CA TYR A 174 4.09 -6.81 9.40
C TYR A 174 3.36 -6.03 8.31
N THR A 175 3.23 -4.74 8.52
CA THR A 175 2.60 -3.83 7.55
C THR A 175 3.61 -3.32 6.54
N SER A 176 3.14 -3.09 5.31
CA SER A 176 3.92 -2.45 4.25
C SER A 176 3.84 -0.93 4.36
N GLY A 177 4.19 -0.36 5.51
CA GLY A 177 4.11 1.09 5.72
C GLY A 177 4.66 1.91 4.54
N SER A 178 4.27 3.18 4.45
CA SER A 178 4.80 4.15 3.46
C SER A 178 6.31 4.43 3.63
N THR A 179 6.93 3.91 4.69
CA THR A 179 8.38 3.93 4.96
C THR A 179 9.03 2.66 4.45
N ALA A 180 10.30 2.72 4.05
CA ALA A 180 11.04 1.63 3.42
C ALA A 180 11.12 0.32 4.24
N LEU A 181 10.99 0.37 5.58
CA LEU A 181 11.10 -0.79 6.46
C LEU A 181 9.72 -1.22 6.99
N PRO A 182 9.39 -2.52 6.93
CA PRO A 182 8.15 -3.06 7.50
C PRO A 182 8.15 -2.94 9.03
N LYS A 183 6.96 -2.68 9.62
CA LYS A 183 6.78 -2.59 11.07
C LYS A 183 5.90 -3.74 11.55
N GLY A 184 6.34 -4.46 12.57
CA GLY A 184 5.58 -5.55 13.19
C GLY A 184 4.58 -5.02 14.21
N VAL A 185 3.29 -5.02 13.88
CA VAL A 185 2.21 -4.64 14.81
C VAL A 185 2.02 -5.76 15.83
N GLN A 186 2.07 -5.44 17.13
CA GLN A 186 1.93 -6.37 18.23
C GLN A 186 0.45 -6.62 18.55
N VAL A 187 -0.09 -7.74 18.08
CA VAL A 187 -1.50 -8.12 18.31
C VAL A 187 -1.55 -9.17 19.41
N SER A 188 -2.24 -8.86 20.52
CA SER A 188 -2.43 -9.79 21.63
C SER A 188 -3.60 -10.75 21.39
N HIS A 189 -3.68 -11.82 22.17
CA HIS A 189 -4.85 -12.72 22.17
C HIS A 189 -6.13 -11.98 22.52
N GLY A 190 -6.09 -11.02 23.47
CA GLY A 190 -7.22 -10.19 23.84
C GLY A 190 -7.68 -9.27 22.69
N ASN A 191 -6.72 -8.65 21.98
CA ASN A 191 -7.04 -7.84 20.80
C ASN A 191 -7.77 -8.67 19.73
N LEU A 192 -7.27 -9.89 19.44
CA LEU A 192 -7.90 -10.79 18.49
C LEU A 192 -9.35 -11.10 18.90
N VAL A 193 -9.56 -11.60 20.12
CA VAL A 193 -10.91 -11.95 20.59
C VAL A 193 -11.85 -10.75 20.55
N ALA A 194 -11.38 -9.56 20.98
CA ALA A 194 -12.16 -8.33 20.91
C ALA A 194 -12.57 -8.01 19.45
N ASN A 195 -11.65 -8.15 18.52
CA ASN A 195 -11.93 -7.87 17.11
C ASN A 195 -12.86 -8.91 16.47
N GLU A 196 -12.71 -10.21 16.81
CA GLU A 196 -13.61 -11.26 16.34
C GLU A 196 -15.05 -11.06 16.84
N VAL A 197 -15.23 -10.60 18.08
CA VAL A 197 -16.55 -10.20 18.61
C VAL A 197 -17.14 -9.05 17.82
N LEU A 198 -16.32 -8.05 17.47
CA LEU A 198 -16.75 -6.89 16.68
C LEU A 198 -17.17 -7.28 15.27
N ILE A 199 -16.37 -8.10 14.58
CA ILE A 199 -16.67 -8.57 13.23
C ILE A 199 -17.96 -9.42 13.26
N ARG A 200 -18.07 -10.37 14.21
CA ARG A 200 -19.27 -11.19 14.35
C ARG A 200 -20.52 -10.34 14.50
N ARG A 201 -20.47 -9.31 15.35
CA ARG A 201 -21.59 -8.40 15.58
C ARG A 201 -21.84 -7.49 14.38
N GLY A 202 -20.80 -6.82 13.87
CA GLY A 202 -20.89 -5.87 12.77
C GLY A 202 -21.43 -6.50 11.49
N PHE A 203 -20.94 -7.70 11.15
CA PHE A 203 -21.37 -8.44 9.96
C PHE A 203 -22.66 -9.24 10.21
N GLY A 204 -23.13 -9.32 11.47
CA GLY A 204 -24.30 -10.10 11.83
C GLY A 204 -24.12 -11.61 11.58
N ILE A 205 -22.93 -12.16 11.86
CA ILE A 205 -22.60 -13.56 11.61
C ILE A 205 -23.34 -14.45 12.60
N GLY A 206 -24.19 -15.35 12.08
CA GLY A 206 -24.96 -16.34 12.80
C GLY A 206 -24.60 -17.77 12.43
N ALA A 207 -25.32 -18.74 13.02
CA ALA A 207 -25.03 -20.17 12.85
C ALA A 207 -25.22 -20.69 11.41
N ASP A 208 -26.05 -20.02 10.62
CA ASP A 208 -26.39 -20.39 9.24
C ASP A 208 -25.49 -19.69 8.20
N ASP A 209 -24.47 -18.98 8.64
CA ASP A 209 -23.56 -18.34 7.71
C ASP A 209 -22.41 -19.27 7.31
N VAL A 210 -21.92 -19.09 6.07
CA VAL A 210 -20.76 -19.76 5.50
C VAL A 210 -19.82 -18.68 4.98
N ILE A 211 -18.57 -18.72 5.42
CA ILE A 211 -17.56 -17.75 4.98
C ILE A 211 -16.75 -18.34 3.84
N VAL A 212 -16.67 -17.62 2.71
CA VAL A 212 -15.83 -17.97 1.55
C VAL A 212 -14.74 -16.92 1.39
N SER A 213 -13.46 -17.32 1.35
CA SER A 213 -12.35 -16.36 1.24
C SER A 213 -11.26 -16.86 0.29
N TRP A 214 -10.78 -15.94 -0.54
CA TRP A 214 -9.60 -16.06 -1.40
C TRP A 214 -8.44 -15.18 -0.93
N LEU A 215 -8.64 -14.42 0.15
CA LEU A 215 -7.69 -13.45 0.64
C LEU A 215 -6.41 -14.12 1.17
N PRO A 216 -5.22 -13.51 0.97
CA PRO A 216 -3.97 -14.08 1.43
C PRO A 216 -3.92 -14.16 2.97
N LEU A 217 -3.57 -15.35 3.48
CA LEU A 217 -3.56 -15.61 4.93
C LEU A 217 -2.41 -14.90 5.69
N TYR A 218 -1.39 -14.42 5.01
CA TYR A 218 -0.33 -13.57 5.62
C TYR A 218 -0.77 -12.09 5.76
N HIS A 219 -1.98 -11.75 5.34
CA HIS A 219 -2.57 -10.40 5.44
C HIS A 219 -3.69 -10.40 6.48
N ASP A 220 -3.81 -9.31 7.25
CA ASP A 220 -4.79 -9.14 8.33
C ASP A 220 -6.23 -9.50 7.90
N MET A 221 -6.72 -8.98 6.78
CA MET A 221 -8.08 -9.25 6.29
C MET A 221 -8.30 -10.72 5.94
N GLY A 222 -7.30 -11.40 5.35
CA GLY A 222 -7.39 -12.83 5.04
C GLY A 222 -7.24 -13.71 6.28
N LEU A 223 -6.30 -13.37 7.16
CA LEU A 223 -6.06 -14.11 8.39
C LEU A 223 -7.24 -13.95 9.38
N ILE A 224 -7.54 -12.73 9.77
CA ILE A 224 -8.51 -12.45 10.84
C ILE A 224 -9.95 -12.62 10.29
N GLY A 225 -10.31 -11.87 9.26
CA GLY A 225 -11.67 -11.91 8.70
C GLY A 225 -11.99 -13.19 7.92
N GLY A 226 -11.02 -13.73 7.18
CA GLY A 226 -11.23 -14.90 6.30
C GLY A 226 -11.06 -16.25 6.99
N LEU A 227 -10.17 -16.36 7.98
CA LEU A 227 -9.83 -17.63 8.64
C LEU A 227 -10.23 -17.66 10.12
N LEU A 228 -9.79 -16.70 10.93
CA LEU A 228 -9.99 -16.76 12.38
C LEU A 228 -11.45 -16.50 12.75
N GLN A 229 -12.12 -15.60 12.07
CA GLN A 229 -13.54 -15.28 12.30
C GLN A 229 -14.48 -16.47 12.15
N PRO A 230 -14.43 -17.29 11.05
CA PRO A 230 -15.28 -18.47 10.96
C PRO A 230 -15.00 -19.48 12.07
N ILE A 231 -13.75 -19.72 12.46
CA ILE A 231 -13.37 -20.62 13.55
C ILE A 231 -13.91 -20.09 14.89
N PHE A 232 -13.74 -18.80 15.16
CA PHE A 232 -14.28 -18.16 16.35
C PHE A 232 -15.81 -18.25 16.41
N SER A 233 -16.49 -17.95 15.31
CA SER A 233 -17.96 -17.99 15.22
C SER A 233 -18.53 -19.41 15.15
N GLY A 234 -17.73 -20.43 14.80
CA GLY A 234 -18.16 -21.80 14.63
C GLY A 234 -18.99 -22.02 13.35
N VAL A 235 -18.68 -21.28 12.30
CA VAL A 235 -19.32 -21.42 10.99
C VAL A 235 -18.38 -22.04 9.96
N PRO A 236 -18.88 -22.74 8.94
CA PRO A 236 -18.05 -23.31 7.90
C PRO A 236 -17.19 -22.26 7.18
N CYS A 237 -15.94 -22.62 6.90
CA CYS A 237 -14.98 -21.81 6.18
C CYS A 237 -14.58 -22.51 4.87
N VAL A 238 -14.69 -21.80 3.75
CA VAL A 238 -14.20 -22.26 2.43
C VAL A 238 -13.11 -21.32 1.97
N LEU A 239 -11.91 -21.87 1.84
CA LEU A 239 -10.71 -21.10 1.45
C LEU A 239 -10.22 -21.53 0.08
N MET A 240 -9.64 -20.57 -0.64
CA MET A 240 -8.87 -20.82 -1.85
C MET A 240 -7.62 -19.92 -1.87
N SER A 241 -6.61 -20.28 -2.66
CA SER A 241 -5.43 -19.42 -2.78
C SER A 241 -5.76 -18.14 -3.56
N PRO A 242 -5.07 -17.01 -3.27
CA PRO A 242 -5.20 -15.79 -4.05
C PRO A 242 -4.90 -16.02 -5.54
N ARG A 243 -3.94 -16.89 -5.84
CA ARG A 243 -3.55 -17.24 -7.20
C ARG A 243 -4.70 -17.91 -7.95
N TYR A 244 -5.39 -18.87 -7.33
CA TYR A 244 -6.52 -19.58 -7.91
C TYR A 244 -7.66 -18.64 -8.32
N PHE A 245 -7.95 -17.63 -7.48
CA PHE A 245 -8.88 -16.55 -7.80
C PHE A 245 -8.36 -15.65 -8.94
N LEU A 246 -7.11 -15.15 -8.85
CA LEU A 246 -6.58 -14.19 -9.82
C LEU A 246 -6.43 -14.75 -11.24
N GLU A 247 -6.14 -16.04 -11.36
CA GLU A 247 -6.08 -16.74 -12.65
C GLU A 247 -7.46 -16.82 -13.33
N ARG A 248 -8.50 -17.14 -12.56
CA ARG A 248 -9.89 -17.29 -13.05
C ARG A 248 -10.87 -16.75 -12.00
N PRO A 249 -11.23 -15.45 -12.04
CA PRO A 249 -12.08 -14.82 -11.02
C PRO A 249 -13.45 -15.46 -10.82
N VAL A 250 -13.96 -16.15 -11.84
CA VAL A 250 -15.21 -16.89 -11.76
C VAL A 250 -15.21 -17.95 -10.65
N ARG A 251 -14.05 -18.54 -10.33
CA ARG A 251 -13.91 -19.58 -9.29
C ARG A 251 -14.36 -19.10 -7.90
N TRP A 252 -14.17 -17.83 -7.60
CA TRP A 252 -14.67 -17.24 -6.36
C TRP A 252 -16.20 -17.27 -6.29
N LEU A 253 -16.86 -16.85 -7.36
CA LEU A 253 -18.32 -16.80 -7.46
C LEU A 253 -18.92 -18.21 -7.54
N GLU A 254 -18.25 -19.13 -8.24
CA GLU A 254 -18.61 -20.55 -8.27
C GLU A 254 -18.53 -21.18 -6.87
N ALA A 255 -17.50 -20.85 -6.08
CA ALA A 255 -17.37 -21.33 -4.71
C ALA A 255 -18.49 -20.78 -3.79
N ILE A 256 -18.83 -19.48 -3.91
CA ILE A 256 -19.97 -18.91 -3.19
C ILE A 256 -21.26 -19.65 -3.53
N SER A 257 -21.51 -19.86 -4.81
CA SER A 257 -22.69 -20.57 -5.31
C SER A 257 -22.73 -22.04 -4.84
N GLN A 258 -21.62 -22.76 -5.00
CA GLN A 258 -21.55 -24.21 -4.73
C GLN A 258 -21.62 -24.54 -3.24
N TYR A 259 -20.99 -23.74 -2.39
CA TYR A 259 -20.92 -24.02 -0.95
C TYR A 259 -21.89 -23.19 -0.12
N GLY A 260 -22.81 -22.46 -0.78
CA GLY A 260 -23.79 -21.61 -0.08
C GLY A 260 -23.14 -20.47 0.70
N GLY A 261 -22.11 -19.84 0.14
CA GLY A 261 -21.39 -18.74 0.78
C GLY A 261 -22.31 -17.55 1.05
N THR A 262 -22.38 -17.14 2.32
CA THR A 262 -23.24 -16.01 2.75
C THR A 262 -22.44 -14.76 3.06
N VAL A 263 -21.18 -14.93 3.47
CA VAL A 263 -20.25 -13.85 3.80
C VAL A 263 -18.96 -14.05 3.00
N SER A 264 -18.64 -13.10 2.16
CA SER A 264 -17.42 -13.10 1.36
C SER A 264 -17.13 -11.70 0.90
N GLY A 265 -15.92 -11.41 0.43
CA GLY A 265 -15.56 -10.11 -0.10
C GLY A 265 -14.07 -9.96 -0.34
N GLY A 266 -13.67 -8.71 -0.49
CA GLY A 266 -12.29 -8.34 -0.73
C GLY A 266 -12.14 -6.86 -1.08
N PRO A 267 -10.97 -6.42 -1.48
CA PRO A 267 -10.76 -5.07 -1.99
C PRO A 267 -11.58 -4.80 -3.25
N ASP A 268 -11.85 -3.53 -3.53
CA ASP A 268 -12.64 -3.05 -4.69
C ASP A 268 -12.20 -3.68 -6.02
N PHE A 269 -10.88 -3.85 -6.21
CA PHE A 269 -10.35 -4.43 -7.45
C PHE A 269 -10.90 -5.84 -7.74
N ALA A 270 -11.30 -6.60 -6.73
CA ALA A 270 -11.82 -7.96 -6.93
C ALA A 270 -13.18 -7.94 -7.62
N TYR A 271 -14.06 -7.03 -7.22
CA TYR A 271 -15.36 -6.83 -7.86
C TYR A 271 -15.20 -6.38 -9.30
N ARG A 272 -14.31 -5.40 -9.52
CA ARG A 272 -13.97 -4.95 -10.88
C ARG A 272 -13.39 -6.07 -11.73
N LEU A 273 -12.47 -6.87 -11.20
CA LEU A 273 -11.86 -7.98 -11.92
C LEU A 273 -12.90 -9.03 -12.35
N CYS A 274 -13.87 -9.33 -11.48
CA CYS A 274 -14.99 -10.21 -11.83
C CYS A 274 -15.86 -9.60 -12.93
N SER A 275 -16.19 -8.31 -12.84
CA SER A 275 -16.97 -7.61 -13.85
C SER A 275 -16.30 -7.64 -15.22
N GLU A 276 -14.97 -7.49 -15.27
CA GLU A 276 -14.18 -7.45 -16.50
C GLU A 276 -13.93 -8.84 -17.11
N ARG A 277 -13.70 -9.88 -16.28
CA ARG A 277 -13.17 -11.17 -16.76
C ARG A 277 -14.12 -12.34 -16.74
N VAL A 278 -15.21 -12.29 -15.97
CA VAL A 278 -16.18 -13.37 -15.95
C VAL A 278 -17.01 -13.33 -17.23
N ALA A 279 -17.05 -14.45 -17.97
CA ALA A 279 -17.79 -14.53 -19.21
C ALA A 279 -19.30 -14.59 -18.96
N GLU A 280 -20.11 -14.01 -19.85
CA GLU A 280 -21.58 -14.04 -19.80
C GLU A 280 -22.15 -15.46 -19.71
N SER A 281 -21.50 -16.42 -20.37
CA SER A 281 -21.90 -17.84 -20.36
C SER A 281 -21.81 -18.51 -18.97
N ALA A 282 -21.07 -17.91 -18.03
CA ALA A 282 -20.97 -18.42 -16.67
C ALA A 282 -22.12 -17.95 -15.76
N LEU A 283 -22.74 -16.81 -16.07
CA LEU A 283 -23.71 -16.15 -15.18
C LEU A 283 -24.91 -17.03 -14.83
N GLN A 284 -25.39 -17.82 -15.78
CA GLN A 284 -26.56 -18.69 -15.58
C GLN A 284 -26.29 -19.94 -14.70
N ARG A 285 -25.02 -20.27 -14.49
CA ARG A 285 -24.59 -21.43 -13.67
C ARG A 285 -24.26 -21.03 -12.24
N ILE A 286 -24.20 -19.73 -11.95
CA ILE A 286 -23.84 -19.17 -10.66
C ILE A 286 -25.08 -18.61 -9.99
N ASP A 287 -25.31 -19.01 -8.74
CA ASP A 287 -26.37 -18.47 -7.90
C ASP A 287 -25.79 -17.70 -6.72
N LEU A 288 -25.94 -16.39 -6.73
CA LEU A 288 -25.44 -15.50 -5.69
C LEU A 288 -26.54 -15.01 -4.73
N SER A 289 -27.76 -15.54 -4.82
CA SER A 289 -28.89 -15.12 -3.99
C SER A 289 -28.68 -15.36 -2.48
N GLY A 290 -27.80 -16.30 -2.12
CA GLY A 290 -27.39 -16.56 -0.74
C GLY A 290 -26.32 -15.62 -0.19
N TRP A 291 -25.65 -14.84 -1.03
CA TRP A 291 -24.57 -13.95 -0.61
C TRP A 291 -25.11 -12.70 0.06
N ARG A 292 -25.10 -12.65 1.39
CA ARG A 292 -25.77 -11.64 2.23
C ARG A 292 -24.84 -10.52 2.67
N VAL A 293 -23.51 -10.77 2.71
CA VAL A 293 -22.49 -9.80 3.07
C VAL A 293 -21.36 -9.86 2.05
N ALA A 294 -21.40 -8.96 1.07
CA ALA A 294 -20.37 -8.74 0.06
C ALA A 294 -19.46 -7.58 0.54
N PHE A 295 -18.52 -7.92 1.45
CA PHE A 295 -17.72 -6.85 2.07
C PHE A 295 -16.67 -6.27 1.12
N SER A 296 -16.51 -4.94 1.18
CA SER A 296 -15.44 -4.20 0.48
C SER A 296 -14.67 -3.32 1.46
N GLY A 297 -13.35 -3.35 1.40
CA GLY A 297 -12.48 -2.59 2.27
C GLY A 297 -11.01 -2.69 1.89
N SER A 298 -10.13 -2.18 2.75
CA SER A 298 -8.68 -2.24 2.54
C SER A 298 -8.12 -1.29 1.48
N GLU A 299 -8.94 -0.76 0.58
CA GLU A 299 -8.66 0.30 -0.39
C GLU A 299 -9.90 1.18 -0.60
N PRO A 300 -9.78 2.34 -1.26
CA PRO A 300 -10.94 3.18 -1.54
C PRO A 300 -12.02 2.41 -2.32
N ILE A 301 -13.24 2.43 -1.80
CA ILE A 301 -14.40 1.81 -2.43
C ILE A 301 -14.88 2.72 -3.55
N ARG A 302 -15.10 2.16 -4.75
CA ARG A 302 -15.54 2.91 -5.92
C ARG A 302 -16.98 2.55 -6.28
N GLN A 303 -17.83 3.54 -6.33
CA GLN A 303 -19.24 3.37 -6.68
C GLN A 303 -19.40 2.66 -8.04
N ASP A 304 -18.67 3.12 -9.05
CA ASP A 304 -18.74 2.58 -10.42
C ASP A 304 -18.29 1.11 -10.53
N SER A 305 -17.38 0.65 -9.65
CA SER A 305 -16.98 -0.76 -9.59
C SER A 305 -18.10 -1.64 -9.05
N LEU A 306 -18.75 -1.18 -8.00
CA LEU A 306 -19.84 -1.93 -7.34
C LEU A 306 -21.10 -1.96 -8.21
N GLU A 307 -21.47 -0.84 -8.83
CA GLU A 307 -22.62 -0.75 -9.74
C GLU A 307 -22.45 -1.70 -10.93
N ARG A 308 -21.30 -1.68 -11.60
CA ARG A 308 -21.02 -2.59 -12.73
C ARG A 308 -21.03 -4.06 -12.29
N PHE A 309 -20.58 -4.35 -11.08
CA PHE A 309 -20.66 -5.70 -10.54
C PHE A 309 -22.12 -6.11 -10.33
N ALA A 310 -22.92 -5.27 -9.65
CA ALA A 310 -24.32 -5.54 -9.39
C ALA A 310 -25.14 -5.72 -10.69
N GLU A 311 -24.95 -4.84 -11.66
CA GLU A 311 -25.62 -4.92 -12.98
C GLU A 311 -25.28 -6.24 -13.68
N LYS A 312 -24.00 -6.59 -13.78
CA LYS A 312 -23.57 -7.82 -14.45
C LYS A 312 -24.12 -9.08 -13.76
N PHE A 313 -23.98 -9.15 -12.43
CA PHE A 313 -24.36 -10.35 -11.67
C PHE A 313 -25.82 -10.37 -11.19
N ALA A 314 -26.64 -9.39 -11.59
CA ALA A 314 -28.09 -9.48 -11.47
C ALA A 314 -28.65 -10.73 -12.14
N ALA A 315 -28.07 -11.15 -13.29
CA ALA A 315 -28.40 -12.40 -13.96
C ALA A 315 -28.09 -13.67 -13.13
N SER A 316 -27.15 -13.56 -12.18
CA SER A 316 -26.80 -14.60 -11.18
C SER A 316 -27.52 -14.39 -9.85
N ARG A 317 -28.56 -13.55 -9.80
CA ARG A 317 -29.38 -13.23 -8.62
C ARG A 317 -28.59 -12.53 -7.49
N PHE A 318 -27.53 -11.81 -7.81
CA PHE A 318 -26.81 -10.97 -6.84
C PHE A 318 -27.70 -9.79 -6.44
N ASP A 319 -27.81 -9.54 -5.14
CA ASP A 319 -28.53 -8.40 -4.58
C ASP A 319 -27.54 -7.30 -4.16
N ALA A 320 -27.65 -6.11 -4.76
CA ALA A 320 -26.77 -4.96 -4.45
C ALA A 320 -26.87 -4.50 -2.98
N SER A 321 -27.97 -4.78 -2.30
CA SER A 321 -28.11 -4.51 -0.86
C SER A 321 -27.16 -5.35 0.01
N SER A 322 -26.56 -6.40 -0.56
CA SER A 322 -25.54 -7.24 0.10
C SER A 322 -24.18 -6.54 0.22
N PHE A 323 -23.91 -5.51 -0.54
CA PHE A 323 -22.66 -4.77 -0.38
C PHE A 323 -22.51 -4.20 1.03
N PHE A 324 -21.31 -4.35 1.58
CA PHE A 324 -21.00 -4.00 2.95
C PHE A 324 -19.63 -3.33 3.00
N ALA A 325 -19.59 -2.04 3.29
CA ALA A 325 -18.33 -1.35 3.49
C ALA A 325 -17.69 -1.72 4.82
N CYS A 326 -16.37 -1.84 4.86
CA CYS A 326 -15.63 -1.98 6.10
C CYS A 326 -14.34 -1.15 6.05
N TYR A 327 -14.02 -0.53 7.18
CA TYR A 327 -12.78 0.19 7.40
C TYR A 327 -12.02 -0.44 8.56
N GLY A 328 -10.70 -0.53 8.40
CA GLY A 328 -9.82 -1.03 9.42
C GLY A 328 -8.37 -1.09 8.96
N LEU A 329 -7.49 -1.44 9.92
CA LEU A 329 -6.05 -1.50 9.72
C LEU A 329 -5.44 -2.43 10.77
N ALA A 330 -4.22 -2.92 10.50
CA ALA A 330 -3.53 -3.87 11.36
C ALA A 330 -3.29 -3.32 12.79
N GLU A 331 -3.07 -2.02 12.94
CA GLU A 331 -2.88 -1.35 14.23
C GLU A 331 -4.13 -1.36 15.11
N ALA A 332 -5.31 -1.59 14.51
CA ALA A 332 -6.57 -1.87 15.21
C ALA A 332 -6.92 -3.36 15.22
N THR A 333 -5.95 -4.24 15.03
CA THR A 333 -6.09 -5.67 14.76
C THR A 333 -6.64 -5.92 13.36
N LEU A 334 -7.85 -5.45 13.03
CA LEU A 334 -8.41 -5.41 11.69
C LEU A 334 -9.56 -4.39 11.59
N PHE A 335 -10.72 -4.73 12.14
CA PHE A 335 -12.01 -4.07 11.91
C PHE A 335 -12.24 -2.92 12.89
N VAL A 336 -12.63 -1.74 12.38
CA VAL A 336 -12.95 -0.52 13.17
C VAL A 336 -14.39 -0.09 12.95
N THR A 337 -14.82 0.08 11.67
CA THR A 337 -16.19 0.44 11.32
C THR A 337 -16.72 -0.42 10.20
N GLY A 338 -18.01 -0.57 10.12
CA GLY A 338 -18.66 -1.30 9.04
C GLY A 338 -20.09 -0.83 8.78
N GLY A 339 -20.58 -1.19 7.60
CA GLY A 339 -21.93 -0.93 7.14
C GLY A 339 -22.99 -1.68 7.95
N GLN A 340 -24.17 -1.74 7.40
CA GLN A 340 -25.29 -2.51 7.96
C GLN A 340 -25.72 -3.56 6.95
N ARG A 341 -25.79 -4.81 7.39
CA ARG A 341 -26.20 -5.95 6.56
C ARG A 341 -27.55 -5.71 5.87
N GLY A 342 -27.59 -5.88 4.54
CA GLY A 342 -28.80 -5.74 3.74
C GLY A 342 -29.19 -4.29 3.39
N GLN A 343 -28.33 -3.30 3.66
CA GLN A 343 -28.61 -1.88 3.33
C GLN A 343 -27.73 -1.33 2.19
N GLY A 344 -26.79 -2.12 1.68
CA GLY A 344 -25.84 -1.62 0.70
C GLY A 344 -24.84 -0.61 1.28
N ILE A 345 -24.16 0.13 0.42
CA ILE A 345 -23.18 1.14 0.81
C ILE A 345 -23.66 2.52 0.37
N PRO A 346 -24.04 3.41 1.30
CA PRO A 346 -24.43 4.79 0.96
C PRO A 346 -23.26 5.56 0.32
N ALA A 347 -23.59 6.41 -0.64
CA ALA A 347 -22.66 7.31 -1.30
C ALA A 347 -23.03 8.77 -1.04
N LEU A 348 -22.02 9.63 -0.90
CA LEU A 348 -22.18 11.06 -0.69
C LEU A 348 -21.43 11.83 -1.78
N ALA A 349 -22.14 12.64 -2.57
CA ALA A 349 -21.54 13.57 -3.51
C ALA A 349 -21.16 14.86 -2.76
N VAL A 350 -19.87 15.23 -2.84
CA VAL A 350 -19.31 16.36 -2.11
C VAL A 350 -18.74 17.41 -3.07
N ASP A 351 -18.89 18.67 -2.70
CA ASP A 351 -18.29 19.81 -3.39
C ASP A 351 -16.77 19.75 -3.30
N GLY A 352 -16.10 19.81 -4.44
CA GLY A 352 -14.64 19.65 -4.55
C GLY A 352 -13.87 20.82 -3.89
N GLU A 353 -14.39 22.05 -3.94
CA GLU A 353 -13.73 23.21 -3.32
C GLU A 353 -13.83 23.18 -1.79
N ALA A 354 -14.98 22.77 -1.26
CA ALA A 354 -15.15 22.58 0.17
C ALA A 354 -14.23 21.48 0.70
N LEU A 355 -14.17 20.34 -0.02
CA LEU A 355 -13.30 19.22 0.32
C LEU A 355 -11.81 19.63 0.32
N ALA A 356 -11.37 20.41 -0.68
CA ALA A 356 -10.00 20.95 -0.73
C ALA A 356 -9.65 21.85 0.46
N ARG A 357 -10.65 22.37 1.17
CA ARG A 357 -10.50 23.17 2.40
C ARG A 357 -10.81 22.39 3.67
N ASN A 358 -10.78 21.05 3.62
CA ASN A 358 -11.12 20.14 4.71
C ASN A 358 -12.54 20.31 5.27
N ARG A 359 -13.50 20.70 4.43
CA ARG A 359 -14.90 20.85 4.80
C ARG A 359 -15.78 20.03 3.87
N ILE A 360 -16.89 19.56 4.39
CA ILE A 360 -17.87 18.80 3.62
C ILE A 360 -19.09 19.66 3.37
N ALA A 361 -19.38 19.83 2.09
CA ALA A 361 -20.64 20.37 1.59
C ALA A 361 -21.14 19.44 0.48
N GLU A 362 -22.43 19.22 0.39
CA GLU A 362 -23.01 18.47 -0.73
C GLU A 362 -22.89 19.27 -2.02
N GLY A 363 -22.54 18.60 -3.12
CA GLY A 363 -22.34 19.27 -4.40
C GLY A 363 -21.86 18.33 -5.48
N GLU A 364 -21.63 18.88 -6.67
CA GLU A 364 -21.04 18.16 -7.78
C GLU A 364 -19.50 18.15 -7.62
N GLY A 365 -18.91 16.97 -7.52
CA GLY A 365 -17.47 16.81 -7.33
C GLY A 365 -17.11 15.35 -7.07
N SER A 366 -16.42 15.07 -5.96
CA SER A 366 -16.04 13.69 -5.60
C SER A 366 -17.21 12.94 -4.97
N VAL A 367 -17.34 11.66 -5.31
CA VAL A 367 -18.26 10.75 -4.61
C VAL A 367 -17.48 9.94 -3.57
N LEU A 368 -17.88 10.06 -2.32
CA LEU A 368 -17.31 9.35 -1.18
C LEU A 368 -18.27 8.25 -0.72
N MET A 369 -17.71 7.04 -0.54
CA MET A 369 -18.49 5.90 -0.05
C MET A 369 -18.45 5.86 1.47
N CYS A 370 -19.60 5.62 2.09
CA CYS A 370 -19.71 5.43 3.53
C CYS A 370 -18.95 4.17 3.96
N CYS A 371 -18.10 4.29 4.98
CA CYS A 371 -17.39 3.17 5.61
C CYS A 371 -18.10 2.62 6.85
N GLY A 372 -19.35 3.02 7.04
CA GLY A 372 -20.24 2.54 8.10
C GLY A 372 -20.00 3.16 9.47
N ARG A 373 -20.52 2.51 10.49
CA ARG A 373 -20.53 3.00 11.87
C ARG A 373 -19.55 2.24 12.75
N ARG A 374 -19.00 2.92 13.77
CA ARG A 374 -18.23 2.26 14.82
C ARG A 374 -19.13 1.35 15.67
N GLN A 375 -18.54 0.29 16.18
CA GLN A 375 -19.21 -0.56 17.16
C GLN A 375 -19.18 0.10 18.57
N PRO A 376 -20.14 -0.24 19.46
CA PRO A 376 -20.31 0.43 20.77
C PRO A 376 -19.05 0.41 21.65
N GLU A 377 -18.23 -0.64 21.57
CA GLU A 377 -17.01 -0.80 22.39
C GLU A 377 -15.84 0.06 21.88
N HIS A 378 -15.96 0.64 20.69
CA HIS A 378 -14.95 1.48 20.08
C HIS A 378 -15.35 2.95 20.09
N ALA A 379 -14.39 3.81 20.37
CA ALA A 379 -14.50 5.24 20.18
C ALA A 379 -13.82 5.66 18.89
N GLY A 380 -14.35 6.67 18.23
CA GLY A 380 -13.74 7.31 17.06
C GLY A 380 -13.79 8.82 17.22
N LEU A 381 -12.71 9.49 16.84
CA LEU A 381 -12.60 10.94 16.79
C LEU A 381 -12.08 11.35 15.42
N ILE A 382 -12.49 12.53 14.98
CA ILE A 382 -11.82 13.25 13.90
C ILE A 382 -11.01 14.36 14.54
N VAL A 383 -9.71 14.39 14.26
CA VAL A 383 -8.76 15.27 14.93
C VAL A 383 -8.00 16.09 13.89
N ASP A 384 -7.89 17.39 14.10
CA ASP A 384 -7.02 18.22 13.29
C ASP A 384 -5.55 17.80 13.49
N ALA A 385 -4.90 17.41 12.41
CA ALA A 385 -3.56 16.82 12.47
C ALA A 385 -2.47 17.81 12.94
N ALA A 386 -2.69 19.12 12.81
CA ALA A 386 -1.73 20.16 13.18
C ALA A 386 -1.97 20.63 14.63
N SER A 387 -3.20 20.93 15.02
CA SER A 387 -3.52 21.47 16.36
C SER A 387 -3.79 20.38 17.40
N GLY A 388 -4.18 19.17 16.98
CA GLY A 388 -4.64 18.10 17.87
C GLY A 388 -6.05 18.32 18.43
N GLU A 389 -6.81 19.30 17.93
CA GLU A 389 -8.18 19.57 18.36
C GLU A 389 -9.16 18.56 17.76
N VAL A 390 -10.18 18.19 18.53
CA VAL A 390 -11.27 17.33 18.04
C VAL A 390 -12.20 18.18 17.18
N LEU A 391 -12.46 17.70 15.97
CA LEU A 391 -13.34 18.34 15.01
C LEU A 391 -14.76 17.79 15.13
N GLY A 392 -15.74 18.65 14.86
CA GLY A 392 -17.14 18.25 14.72
C GLY A 392 -17.43 17.59 13.37
N ASP A 393 -18.67 17.15 13.19
CA ASP A 393 -19.16 16.56 11.94
C ASP A 393 -18.88 17.46 10.73
N ASP A 394 -18.75 16.85 9.56
CA ASP A 394 -18.50 17.54 8.29
C ASP A 394 -17.17 18.33 8.20
N ASN A 395 -16.22 18.05 9.09
CA ASN A 395 -14.86 18.55 8.99
C ASN A 395 -13.90 17.38 8.79
N VAL A 396 -12.99 17.50 7.80
CA VAL A 396 -12.00 16.48 7.50
C VAL A 396 -10.79 16.65 8.42
N GLY A 397 -10.41 15.55 9.07
CA GLY A 397 -9.23 15.46 9.92
C GLY A 397 -8.67 14.05 9.98
N GLU A 398 -7.65 13.83 10.80
CA GLU A 398 -7.10 12.49 11.05
C GLU A 398 -8.11 11.65 11.84
N ILE A 399 -8.37 10.45 11.36
CA ILE A 399 -9.24 9.49 12.06
C ILE A 399 -8.45 8.90 13.23
N TRP A 400 -8.98 9.03 14.44
CA TRP A 400 -8.46 8.39 15.63
C TRP A 400 -9.44 7.33 16.14
N ALA A 401 -8.90 6.17 16.53
CA ALA A 401 -9.68 5.05 17.03
C ALA A 401 -9.18 4.59 18.41
N ALA A 402 -10.11 4.19 19.28
CA ALA A 402 -9.75 3.60 20.57
C ALA A 402 -10.72 2.47 20.92
N GLY A 403 -10.22 1.43 21.58
CA GLY A 403 -11.03 0.27 21.98
C GLY A 403 -10.18 -0.95 22.28
N PRO A 404 -10.80 -2.07 22.65
CA PRO A 404 -10.08 -3.26 23.11
C PRO A 404 -9.32 -4.00 21.99
N SER A 405 -9.59 -3.71 20.71
CA SER A 405 -8.87 -4.29 19.58
C SER A 405 -7.66 -3.47 19.12
N ILE A 406 -7.39 -2.31 19.74
CA ILE A 406 -6.21 -1.52 19.42
C ILE A 406 -4.96 -2.27 19.87
N ALA A 407 -4.00 -2.45 18.98
CA ALA A 407 -2.77 -3.17 19.20
C ALA A 407 -1.86 -2.49 20.25
N HIS A 408 -0.91 -3.25 20.80
CA HIS A 408 -0.02 -2.77 21.86
C HIS A 408 1.09 -1.83 21.36
N GLY A 409 1.26 -1.68 20.05
CA GLY A 409 2.33 -0.90 19.45
C GLY A 409 3.07 -1.65 18.35
N TYR A 410 4.24 -1.16 17.98
CA TYR A 410 5.13 -1.81 17.03
C TYR A 410 6.26 -2.55 17.76
N TRP A 411 6.56 -3.75 17.29
CA TRP A 411 7.61 -4.59 17.85
C TRP A 411 8.95 -3.85 17.83
N ARG A 412 9.62 -3.76 18.99
CA ARG A 412 10.93 -3.13 19.20
C ARG A 412 11.07 -1.71 18.63
N ASN A 413 9.97 -1.01 18.37
CA ASN A 413 9.96 0.34 17.82
C ASN A 413 9.16 1.30 18.68
N LEU A 414 9.75 1.68 19.82
CA LEU A 414 9.11 2.55 20.82
C LEU A 414 8.81 3.94 20.26
N GLU A 415 9.68 4.49 19.41
CA GLU A 415 9.47 5.82 18.83
C GLU A 415 8.25 5.84 17.90
N ALA A 416 8.14 4.88 16.98
CA ALA A 416 6.98 4.79 16.12
C ALA A 416 5.71 4.46 16.91
N SER A 417 5.82 3.63 17.96
CA SER A 417 4.69 3.31 18.83
C SER A 417 4.17 4.55 19.54
N ALA A 418 5.04 5.35 20.15
CA ALA A 418 4.65 6.58 20.85
C ALA A 418 4.04 7.64 19.95
N LYS A 419 4.42 7.67 18.65
CA LYS A 419 3.82 8.58 17.65
C LYS A 419 2.45 8.13 17.16
N THR A 420 2.19 6.83 17.18
CA THR A 420 0.98 6.22 16.61
C THR A 420 -0.07 5.93 17.68
N PHE A 421 0.36 5.46 18.85
CA PHE A 421 -0.52 5.11 19.98
C PHE A 421 -0.32 6.16 21.08
N VAL A 422 -1.27 7.08 21.19
CA VAL A 422 -1.17 8.26 22.07
C VAL A 422 -2.15 8.18 23.23
N GLU A 423 -1.72 8.63 24.40
CA GLU A 423 -2.61 8.73 25.56
C GLU A 423 -3.37 10.06 25.55
N ARG A 424 -4.71 9.97 25.66
CA ARG A 424 -5.59 11.12 25.78
C ARG A 424 -6.78 10.75 26.67
N ASP A 425 -7.09 11.58 27.66
CA ASP A 425 -8.22 11.42 28.57
C ASP A 425 -8.25 10.02 29.25
N GLY A 426 -7.07 9.49 29.62
CA GLY A 426 -6.91 8.19 30.29
C GLY A 426 -7.20 6.98 29.40
N ARG A 427 -7.14 7.15 28.09
CA ARG A 427 -7.38 6.12 27.08
C ARG A 427 -6.30 6.17 26.02
N THR A 428 -5.85 5.00 25.54
CA THR A 428 -4.94 4.88 24.40
C THR A 428 -5.74 5.07 23.11
N TRP A 429 -5.31 6.01 22.28
CA TRP A 429 -5.85 6.30 20.95
C TRP A 429 -4.86 5.92 19.88
N LEU A 430 -5.35 5.23 18.88
CA LEU A 430 -4.63 4.96 17.64
C LEU A 430 -4.81 6.14 16.68
N ARG A 431 -3.72 6.77 16.30
CA ARG A 431 -3.63 7.69 15.17
C ARG A 431 -3.49 6.87 13.90
N THR A 432 -4.55 6.82 13.10
CA THR A 432 -4.58 5.91 11.94
C THR A 432 -3.72 6.41 10.77
N GLY A 433 -3.46 7.71 10.72
CA GLY A 433 -2.83 8.36 9.58
C GLY A 433 -3.74 8.43 8.34
N ASP A 434 -4.99 8.00 8.46
CA ASP A 434 -6.02 8.16 7.44
C ASP A 434 -6.86 9.42 7.74
N LEU A 435 -7.27 10.12 6.70
CA LEU A 435 -8.13 11.30 6.76
C LEU A 435 -9.58 10.91 6.50
N GLY A 436 -10.49 11.57 7.20
CA GLY A 436 -11.91 11.36 7.02
C GLY A 436 -12.75 12.32 7.85
N PHE A 437 -14.05 12.11 7.84
CA PHE A 437 -15.02 12.88 8.63
C PHE A 437 -16.15 11.98 9.11
N LEU A 438 -16.89 12.45 10.09
CA LEU A 438 -18.13 11.85 10.54
C LEU A 438 -19.32 12.67 10.04
N ARG A 439 -20.40 11.97 9.64
CA ARG A 439 -21.72 12.57 9.39
C ARG A 439 -22.76 11.61 9.95
N ASP A 440 -23.59 12.09 10.87
CA ASP A 440 -24.63 11.30 11.55
C ASP A 440 -24.07 10.01 12.19
N GLY A 441 -22.83 10.04 12.66
CA GLY A 441 -22.12 8.91 13.25
C GLY A 441 -21.60 7.88 12.25
N GLU A 442 -21.67 8.14 10.95
CA GLU A 442 -21.09 7.35 9.87
C GLU A 442 -19.74 7.90 9.45
N LEU A 443 -18.79 7.00 9.21
CA LEU A 443 -17.44 7.36 8.80
C LEU A 443 -17.32 7.39 7.28
N PHE A 444 -16.70 8.47 6.78
CA PHE A 444 -16.27 8.61 5.40
C PHE A 444 -14.75 8.83 5.37
N VAL A 445 -14.03 7.98 4.64
CA VAL A 445 -12.58 8.07 4.49
C VAL A 445 -12.27 8.85 3.21
N THR A 446 -11.51 9.94 3.35
CA THR A 446 -11.16 10.81 2.21
C THR A 446 -9.78 10.52 1.64
N GLY A 447 -8.88 9.92 2.42
CA GLY A 447 -7.53 9.59 1.94
C GLY A 447 -6.54 9.30 3.06
N ARG A 448 -5.24 9.41 2.76
CA ARG A 448 -4.16 9.27 3.74
C ARG A 448 -3.45 10.59 3.95
N LEU A 449 -3.18 10.92 5.21
CA LEU A 449 -2.48 12.15 5.59
C LEU A 449 -1.12 12.30 4.87
N LYS A 450 -0.37 11.20 4.75
CA LYS A 450 0.96 11.19 4.10
C LYS A 450 0.91 11.19 2.57
N ASP A 451 -0.21 10.80 1.99
CA ASP A 451 -0.37 10.72 0.54
C ASP A 451 -1.04 11.98 -0.03
N MET A 452 -1.65 12.82 0.82
CA MET A 452 -2.30 14.05 0.41
C MET A 452 -1.30 15.01 -0.25
N LEU A 453 -1.70 15.59 -1.37
CA LEU A 453 -0.92 16.60 -2.08
C LEU A 453 -1.40 17.99 -1.61
N ILE A 454 -0.46 18.84 -1.23
CA ILE A 454 -0.77 20.24 -0.92
C ILE A 454 -0.23 21.09 -2.06
N VAL A 455 -1.13 21.58 -2.91
CA VAL A 455 -0.73 22.40 -4.08
C VAL A 455 -1.40 23.76 -3.95
N ARG A 456 -0.59 24.82 -3.90
CA ARG A 456 -1.05 26.21 -3.71
C ARG A 456 -2.00 26.40 -2.51
N GLY A 457 -1.79 25.62 -1.43
CA GLY A 457 -2.61 25.68 -0.22
C GLY A 457 -3.94 24.91 -0.29
N HIS A 458 -4.19 24.16 -1.38
CA HIS A 458 -5.34 23.29 -1.53
C HIS A 458 -4.93 21.83 -1.33
N ASN A 459 -5.76 21.09 -0.59
CA ASN A 459 -5.58 19.65 -0.41
C ASN A 459 -6.15 18.90 -1.61
N LEU A 460 -5.30 18.16 -2.30
CA LEU A 460 -5.69 17.28 -3.41
C LEU A 460 -5.50 15.83 -3.00
N TYR A 461 -6.51 15.02 -3.29
CA TYR A 461 -6.51 13.61 -2.94
C TYR A 461 -6.00 12.77 -4.11
N PRO A 462 -4.93 11.98 -3.96
CA PRO A 462 -4.33 11.20 -5.04
C PRO A 462 -5.32 10.33 -5.81
N GLN A 463 -6.23 9.68 -5.10
CA GLN A 463 -7.21 8.78 -5.72
C GLN A 463 -8.20 9.49 -6.64
N ASP A 464 -8.50 10.76 -6.40
CA ASP A 464 -9.38 11.54 -7.26
C ASP A 464 -8.66 11.93 -8.55
N ILE A 465 -7.38 12.33 -8.43
CA ILE A 465 -6.51 12.60 -9.59
C ILE A 465 -6.34 11.33 -10.44
N GLU A 466 -6.07 10.18 -9.79
CA GLU A 466 -5.95 8.88 -10.44
C GLU A 466 -7.22 8.52 -11.20
N ARG A 467 -8.40 8.75 -10.58
CA ARG A 467 -9.71 8.52 -11.20
C ARG A 467 -9.91 9.40 -12.42
N THR A 468 -9.57 10.69 -12.33
CA THR A 468 -9.65 11.63 -13.46
C THR A 468 -8.82 11.14 -14.64
N VAL A 469 -7.55 10.75 -14.40
CA VAL A 469 -6.70 10.21 -15.47
C VAL A 469 -7.28 8.92 -16.07
N GLU A 470 -7.82 8.04 -15.22
CA GLU A 470 -8.39 6.75 -15.65
C GLU A 470 -9.71 6.90 -16.43
N SER A 471 -10.49 7.98 -16.19
CA SER A 471 -11.74 8.25 -16.90
C SER A 471 -11.52 9.03 -18.20
N GLU A 472 -10.67 10.06 -18.15
CA GLU A 472 -10.48 10.99 -19.27
C GLU A 472 -9.42 10.54 -20.27
N VAL A 473 -8.51 9.63 -19.88
CA VAL A 473 -7.45 9.11 -20.74
C VAL A 473 -7.67 7.62 -21.03
N PRO A 474 -8.39 7.24 -22.09
CA PRO A 474 -8.74 5.83 -22.38
C PRO A 474 -7.54 4.89 -22.52
N SER A 475 -6.37 5.44 -22.81
CA SER A 475 -5.10 4.72 -22.91
C SER A 475 -4.48 4.36 -21.57
N ALA A 476 -4.88 5.03 -20.49
CA ALA A 476 -4.45 4.72 -19.14
C ALA A 476 -5.19 3.48 -18.62
N ARG A 477 -4.44 2.57 -18.00
CA ARG A 477 -5.05 1.33 -17.49
C ARG A 477 -5.70 1.59 -16.14
N LYS A 478 -6.98 1.23 -15.97
CA LYS A 478 -7.71 1.36 -14.70
C LYS A 478 -7.03 0.62 -13.56
N GLY A 479 -6.90 1.28 -12.41
CA GLY A 479 -6.17 0.78 -11.24
C GLY A 479 -4.64 0.67 -11.46
N ARG A 480 -4.11 1.41 -12.46
CA ARG A 480 -2.70 1.41 -12.83
C ARG A 480 -2.13 2.82 -13.01
N VAL A 481 -2.74 3.79 -12.34
CA VAL A 481 -2.27 5.17 -12.24
C VAL A 481 -1.96 5.44 -10.77
N ALA A 482 -0.86 6.11 -10.50
CA ALA A 482 -0.51 6.61 -9.17
C ALA A 482 -0.23 8.11 -9.26
N ALA A 483 -0.91 8.88 -8.40
CA ALA A 483 -0.65 10.30 -8.19
C ALA A 483 0.10 10.51 -6.87
N PHE A 484 1.07 11.39 -6.83
CA PHE A 484 1.89 11.65 -5.66
C PHE A 484 2.48 13.06 -5.69
N ALA A 485 2.84 13.59 -4.52
CA ALA A 485 3.49 14.89 -4.41
C ALA A 485 4.91 14.83 -5.00
N VAL A 486 5.27 15.85 -5.76
CA VAL A 486 6.63 16.08 -6.25
C VAL A 486 7.06 17.51 -5.94
N THR A 487 8.36 17.71 -5.78
CA THR A 487 8.93 19.06 -5.67
C THR A 487 9.80 19.32 -6.89
N VAL A 488 9.41 20.29 -7.68
CA VAL A 488 10.15 20.71 -8.89
C VAL A 488 10.46 22.20 -8.76
N ASP A 489 11.71 22.57 -8.86
CA ASP A 489 12.19 23.95 -8.70
C ASP A 489 11.82 24.61 -7.35
N GLY A 490 11.73 23.79 -6.28
CA GLY A 490 11.36 24.26 -4.95
C GLY A 490 9.86 24.45 -4.71
N GLU A 491 9.02 24.17 -5.70
CA GLU A 491 7.58 24.23 -5.60
C GLU A 491 6.96 22.82 -5.56
N GLU A 492 6.00 22.61 -4.68
CA GLU A 492 5.19 21.40 -4.67
C GLU A 492 4.29 21.33 -5.88
N GLY A 493 4.03 20.11 -6.34
CA GLY A 493 3.17 19.85 -7.50
C GLY A 493 2.75 18.41 -7.61
N ILE A 494 1.98 18.11 -8.65
CA ILE A 494 1.43 16.79 -8.94
C ILE A 494 2.42 15.98 -9.78
N GLY A 495 2.77 14.78 -9.31
CA GLY A 495 3.44 13.74 -10.09
C GLY A 495 2.46 12.63 -10.45
N ILE A 496 2.52 12.14 -11.68
CA ILE A 496 1.70 11.02 -12.16
C ILE A 496 2.61 9.90 -12.69
N ALA A 497 2.36 8.67 -12.27
CA ALA A 497 2.95 7.47 -12.87
C ALA A 497 1.81 6.59 -13.43
N ALA A 498 1.83 6.29 -14.72
CA ALA A 498 0.76 5.55 -15.39
C ALA A 498 1.31 4.36 -16.21
N GLU A 499 0.80 3.15 -15.94
CA GLU A 499 1.10 1.97 -16.78
C GLU A 499 0.32 2.03 -18.08
N ILE A 500 1.03 1.96 -19.19
CA ILE A 500 0.48 1.96 -20.54
C ILE A 500 0.61 0.56 -21.16
N GLY A 501 -0.48 0.08 -21.77
CA GLY A 501 -0.48 -1.22 -22.43
C GLY A 501 0.48 -1.26 -23.62
N ARG A 502 1.20 -2.39 -23.84
CA ARG A 502 2.18 -2.54 -24.95
C ARG A 502 1.62 -2.25 -26.34
N GLY A 503 0.33 -2.49 -26.56
CA GLY A 503 -0.35 -2.16 -27.82
C GLY A 503 -0.42 -0.65 -28.04
N VAL A 504 -0.82 0.08 -27.00
CA VAL A 504 -0.93 1.54 -27.01
C VAL A 504 0.45 2.20 -27.18
N GLN A 505 1.48 1.69 -26.48
CA GLN A 505 2.87 2.20 -26.63
C GLN A 505 3.39 2.16 -28.07
N LYS A 506 2.88 1.22 -28.88
CA LYS A 506 3.27 1.07 -30.29
C LYS A 506 2.46 1.95 -31.24
N SER A 507 1.25 2.35 -30.85
CA SER A 507 0.29 3.05 -31.72
C SER A 507 0.11 4.53 -31.39
N VAL A 508 0.44 4.95 -30.16
CA VAL A 508 0.28 6.33 -29.69
C VAL A 508 1.63 6.87 -29.23
N PRO A 509 2.08 8.02 -29.74
CA PRO A 509 3.32 8.66 -29.30
C PRO A 509 3.28 8.97 -27.78
N ALA A 510 4.41 8.76 -27.10
CA ALA A 510 4.50 9.00 -25.65
C ALA A 510 4.14 10.46 -25.28
N GLN A 511 4.53 11.43 -26.11
CA GLN A 511 4.23 12.84 -25.90
C GLN A 511 2.71 13.11 -25.91
N GLU A 512 1.98 12.50 -26.82
CA GLU A 512 0.52 12.63 -26.90
C GLU A 512 -0.18 12.09 -25.65
N LEU A 513 0.32 10.98 -25.11
CA LEU A 513 -0.18 10.40 -23.84
C LEU A 513 0.12 11.32 -22.66
N ILE A 514 1.32 11.87 -22.59
CA ILE A 514 1.72 12.82 -21.56
C ILE A 514 0.84 14.06 -21.60
N ASP A 515 0.65 14.63 -22.79
CA ASP A 515 -0.16 15.83 -22.98
C ASP A 515 -1.64 15.58 -22.61
N SER A 516 -2.18 14.42 -22.99
CA SER A 516 -3.55 14.01 -22.61
C SER A 516 -3.71 13.89 -21.09
N ILE A 517 -2.73 13.27 -20.39
CA ILE A 517 -2.75 13.16 -18.92
C ILE A 517 -2.65 14.55 -18.28
N ARG A 518 -1.74 15.39 -18.78
CA ARG A 518 -1.55 16.74 -18.25
C ARG A 518 -2.79 17.61 -18.46
N GLN A 519 -3.41 17.52 -19.62
CA GLN A 519 -4.62 18.25 -19.94
C GLN A 519 -5.78 17.81 -19.04
N ALA A 520 -6.05 16.52 -18.92
CA ALA A 520 -7.13 15.98 -18.08
C ALA A 520 -7.02 16.45 -16.61
N VAL A 521 -5.82 16.42 -16.05
CA VAL A 521 -5.62 16.89 -14.67
C VAL A 521 -5.70 18.43 -14.56
N ALA A 522 -5.16 19.17 -15.54
CA ALA A 522 -5.22 20.63 -15.53
C ALA A 522 -6.66 21.16 -15.65
N GLU A 523 -7.50 20.51 -16.46
CA GLU A 523 -8.91 20.88 -16.60
C GLU A 523 -9.70 20.62 -15.31
N ALA A 524 -9.45 19.48 -14.63
CA ALA A 524 -10.16 19.11 -13.41
C ALA A 524 -9.70 19.87 -12.16
N TYR A 525 -8.40 20.14 -12.04
CA TYR A 525 -7.80 20.67 -10.80
C TYR A 525 -7.17 22.07 -10.98
N GLN A 526 -7.25 22.67 -12.16
CA GLN A 526 -6.60 23.94 -12.51
C GLN A 526 -5.08 23.95 -12.26
N GLU A 527 -4.49 22.75 -12.20
CA GLU A 527 -3.07 22.52 -11.96
C GLU A 527 -2.57 21.37 -12.84
N ALA A 528 -1.64 21.66 -13.74
CA ALA A 528 -1.05 20.64 -14.59
C ALA A 528 -0.01 19.80 -13.80
N PRO A 529 0.06 18.48 -14.00
CA PRO A 529 1.12 17.67 -13.44
C PRO A 529 2.50 18.21 -13.81
N LYS A 530 3.36 18.39 -12.79
CA LYS A 530 4.74 18.79 -13.00
C LYS A 530 5.60 17.65 -13.52
N VAL A 531 5.22 16.41 -13.17
CA VAL A 531 5.90 15.19 -13.62
C VAL A 531 4.87 14.18 -14.11
N VAL A 532 5.13 13.58 -15.28
CA VAL A 532 4.37 12.44 -15.79
C VAL A 532 5.34 11.34 -16.23
N ALA A 533 5.26 10.18 -15.59
CA ALA A 533 6.04 8.99 -15.91
C ALA A 533 5.13 7.94 -16.57
N LEU A 534 5.42 7.57 -17.82
CA LEU A 534 4.75 6.48 -18.51
C LEU A 534 5.53 5.18 -18.28
N LEU A 535 4.88 4.19 -17.67
CA LEU A 535 5.50 2.97 -17.20
C LEU A 535 5.17 1.78 -18.11
N ASN A 536 6.09 0.81 -18.15
CA ASN A 536 5.83 -0.49 -18.72
C ASN A 536 4.80 -1.27 -17.89
N PRO A 537 4.01 -2.19 -18.52
CA PRO A 537 3.07 -3.03 -17.78
C PRO A 537 3.76 -3.84 -16.68
N GLY A 538 3.32 -3.69 -15.44
CA GLY A 538 3.87 -4.34 -14.25
C GLY A 538 4.97 -3.56 -13.53
N ALA A 539 5.33 -2.36 -14.00
CA ALA A 539 6.36 -1.52 -13.38
C ALA A 539 5.83 -0.65 -12.22
N LEU A 540 4.52 -0.44 -12.13
CA LEU A 540 3.92 0.36 -11.07
C LEU A 540 4.05 -0.34 -9.71
N PRO A 541 4.70 0.27 -8.72
CA PRO A 541 4.88 -0.31 -7.40
C PRO A 541 3.55 -0.63 -6.71
N LYS A 542 3.40 -1.90 -6.29
CA LYS A 542 2.23 -2.39 -5.55
C LYS A 542 2.65 -3.26 -4.38
N THR A 543 1.82 -3.32 -3.36
CA THR A 543 1.98 -4.28 -2.26
C THR A 543 1.71 -5.70 -2.72
N SER A 544 2.06 -6.69 -1.90
CA SER A 544 1.70 -8.10 -2.13
C SER A 544 0.18 -8.34 -2.20
N SER A 545 -0.61 -7.44 -1.60
CA SER A 545 -2.08 -7.44 -1.69
C SER A 545 -2.64 -6.65 -2.89
N GLY A 546 -1.78 -6.11 -3.77
CA GLY A 546 -2.18 -5.38 -4.98
C GLY A 546 -2.43 -3.88 -4.81
N LYS A 547 -2.29 -3.33 -3.59
CA LYS A 547 -2.48 -1.89 -3.32
C LYS A 547 -1.37 -1.05 -3.93
N LEU A 548 -1.71 0.13 -4.47
CA LEU A 548 -0.75 1.11 -4.97
C LEU A 548 0.18 1.62 -3.86
N GLN A 549 1.47 1.70 -4.17
CA GLN A 549 2.49 2.26 -3.29
C GLN A 549 2.97 3.61 -3.82
N ARG A 550 2.18 4.67 -3.60
CA ARG A 550 2.45 6.04 -4.10
C ARG A 550 3.79 6.58 -3.61
N SER A 551 4.09 6.38 -2.34
CA SER A 551 5.40 6.78 -1.78
C SER A 551 6.57 6.04 -2.43
N ALA A 552 6.40 4.77 -2.80
CA ALA A 552 7.44 4.02 -3.53
C ALA A 552 7.59 4.52 -4.96
N CYS A 553 6.50 4.96 -5.63
CA CYS A 553 6.58 5.62 -6.93
C CYS A 553 7.40 6.90 -6.84
N ARG A 554 7.11 7.75 -5.83
CA ARG A 554 7.85 8.99 -5.59
C ARG A 554 9.33 8.72 -5.36
N LEU A 555 9.67 7.84 -4.41
CA LEU A 555 11.07 7.54 -4.08
C LEU A 555 11.83 6.99 -5.30
N ARG A 556 11.20 6.07 -6.06
CA ARG A 556 11.84 5.51 -7.26
C ARG A 556 11.95 6.51 -8.41
N LEU A 557 11.09 7.51 -8.46
CA LEU A 557 11.23 8.63 -9.38
C LEU A 557 12.41 9.51 -8.97
N GLU A 558 12.51 9.84 -7.66
CA GLU A 558 13.57 10.68 -7.10
C GLU A 558 14.97 10.04 -7.23
N ASP A 559 15.08 8.72 -7.06
CA ASP A 559 16.34 7.98 -7.19
C ASP A 559 16.60 7.46 -8.62
N GLY A 560 15.70 7.73 -9.57
CA GLY A 560 15.83 7.33 -10.97
C GLY A 560 15.62 5.83 -11.24
N SER A 561 15.14 5.05 -10.26
CA SER A 561 14.93 3.60 -10.40
C SER A 561 13.51 3.23 -10.88
N LEU A 562 12.64 4.23 -11.13
CA LEU A 562 11.31 3.99 -11.68
C LEU A 562 11.41 3.57 -13.16
N ASP A 563 11.02 2.33 -13.47
CA ASP A 563 11.06 1.76 -14.83
C ASP A 563 10.03 2.45 -15.75
N SER A 564 10.38 3.62 -16.25
CA SER A 564 9.59 4.43 -17.16
C SER A 564 10.19 4.40 -18.57
N TYR A 565 9.35 4.22 -19.58
CA TYR A 565 9.77 4.33 -20.98
C TYR A 565 9.66 5.76 -21.52
N ALA A 566 8.95 6.66 -20.85
CA ALA A 566 8.89 8.09 -21.12
C ALA A 566 8.63 8.87 -19.82
N LEU A 567 9.24 10.05 -19.70
CA LEU A 567 9.13 10.93 -18.53
C LEU A 567 8.97 12.38 -18.97
N PHE A 568 8.08 13.14 -18.31
CA PHE A 568 7.93 14.58 -18.46
C PHE A 568 8.18 15.26 -17.09
N PRO A 569 8.89 16.39 -16.99
CA PRO A 569 9.67 17.08 -18.04
C PRO A 569 10.79 16.16 -18.53
N GLY A 570 10.88 16.10 -19.83
CA GLY A 570 11.48 15.01 -20.54
C GLY A 570 12.92 14.67 -20.20
N LEU A 571 13.12 13.39 -20.05
CA LEU A 571 14.00 12.72 -21.01
C LEU A 571 13.24 12.68 -22.35
N GLN A 572 13.40 13.65 -23.22
CA GLN A 572 13.01 13.49 -24.61
C GLN A 572 13.62 12.19 -25.06
N ALA A 573 12.78 11.27 -25.58
CA ALA A 573 13.27 10.15 -26.33
C ALA A 573 14.28 10.72 -27.32
N VAL A 574 15.55 10.42 -27.10
CA VAL A 574 16.58 10.68 -28.07
C VAL A 574 16.19 9.74 -29.22
N GLN A 575 15.44 10.28 -30.20
CA GLN A 575 15.49 9.72 -31.53
C GLN A 575 16.99 9.68 -31.84
N GLU A 576 17.48 8.50 -32.18
CA GLU A 576 18.83 8.29 -32.66
C GLU A 576 19.08 9.20 -33.85
N ALA A 577 19.43 10.45 -33.56
CA ALA A 577 20.19 11.26 -34.50
C ALA A 577 21.61 10.70 -34.44
N GLN A 578 22.02 10.01 -35.48
CA GLN A 578 23.42 9.66 -35.71
C GLN A 578 24.25 10.93 -35.44
N PRO A 579 25.25 10.88 -34.56
CA PRO A 579 26.09 12.03 -34.29
C PRO A 579 26.83 12.43 -35.58
N PRO A 580 26.93 13.71 -35.88
CA PRO A 580 27.88 14.18 -36.89
C PRO A 580 29.29 13.80 -36.40
N ALA A 581 30.07 13.17 -37.28
CA ALA A 581 31.46 12.82 -37.01
C ALA A 581 32.27 14.11 -36.76
N GLY A 582 32.76 14.32 -35.52
CA GLY A 582 33.57 15.48 -35.17
C GLY A 582 33.76 15.77 -33.68
N ASP A 583 33.02 15.14 -32.75
CA ASP A 583 32.92 15.65 -31.38
C ASP A 583 33.63 14.83 -30.28
N ASP A 584 34.53 13.90 -30.62
CA ASP A 584 35.25 13.07 -29.62
C ASP A 584 36.17 13.90 -28.70
N GLU A 585 36.76 15.00 -29.21
CA GLU A 585 37.63 15.88 -28.41
C GLU A 585 36.84 16.73 -27.43
N LEU A 586 35.66 17.26 -27.84
CA LEU A 586 34.79 18.04 -26.98
C LEU A 586 34.21 17.20 -25.84
N LEU A 587 33.75 15.98 -26.18
CA LEU A 587 33.23 15.01 -25.23
C LEU A 587 34.29 14.64 -24.18
N ALA A 588 35.53 14.39 -24.61
CA ALA A 588 36.64 14.11 -23.70
C ALA A 588 36.94 15.26 -22.77
N ARG A 589 36.96 16.51 -23.28
CA ARG A 589 37.21 17.72 -22.45
C ARG A 589 36.14 17.95 -21.40
N ILE A 590 34.87 17.79 -21.76
CA ILE A 590 33.75 17.92 -20.80
C ILE A 590 33.77 16.77 -19.80
N GLY A 591 34.12 15.55 -20.25
CA GLY A 591 34.31 14.39 -19.39
C GLY A 591 35.36 14.58 -18.30
N GLU A 592 36.50 15.21 -18.61
CA GLU A 592 37.53 15.52 -17.61
C GLU A 592 37.05 16.59 -16.59
N ILE A 593 36.24 17.56 -17.02
CA ILE A 593 35.62 18.53 -16.09
C ILE A 593 34.65 17.81 -15.13
N TRP A 594 33.82 16.89 -15.64
CA TRP A 594 32.92 16.11 -14.81
C TRP A 594 33.67 15.23 -13.81
N LYS A 595 34.68 14.51 -14.30
CA LYS A 595 35.53 13.63 -13.50
C LYS A 595 36.19 14.38 -12.33
N ALA A 596 36.77 15.56 -12.60
CA ALA A 596 37.38 16.38 -11.58
C ALA A 596 36.37 16.88 -10.54
N ARG A 597 35.14 17.18 -10.95
CA ARG A 597 34.11 17.71 -10.05
C ARG A 597 33.36 16.63 -9.25
N LEU A 598 33.17 15.47 -9.85
CA LEU A 598 32.46 14.35 -9.22
C LEU A 598 33.39 13.46 -8.39
N GLY A 599 34.72 13.61 -8.53
CA GLY A 599 35.71 12.78 -7.83
C GLY A 599 35.70 11.32 -8.27
N VAL A 600 35.25 11.04 -9.49
CA VAL A 600 35.16 9.67 -10.04
C VAL A 600 36.37 9.35 -10.90
N ALA A 601 36.73 8.06 -11.01
CA ALA A 601 37.90 7.64 -11.76
C ALA A 601 37.71 7.73 -13.30
N GLN A 602 36.51 7.55 -13.78
CA GLN A 602 36.14 7.59 -15.21
C GLN A 602 34.69 8.08 -15.37
N VAL A 603 34.38 8.69 -16.52
CA VAL A 603 33.04 9.07 -16.93
C VAL A 603 32.83 8.59 -18.36
N ALA A 604 31.84 7.72 -18.56
CA ALA A 604 31.47 7.20 -19.88
C ALA A 604 30.49 8.16 -20.60
N PRO A 605 30.38 8.13 -21.94
CA PRO A 605 29.47 9.00 -22.69
C PRO A 605 28.00 8.96 -22.26
N ARG A 606 27.55 7.80 -21.82
CA ARG A 606 26.16 7.59 -21.35
C ARG A 606 25.95 7.82 -19.86
N ASP A 607 27.00 8.14 -19.12
CA ASP A 607 26.89 8.39 -17.68
C ASP A 607 26.12 9.68 -17.42
N HIS A 608 25.23 9.59 -16.43
CA HIS A 608 24.34 10.67 -16.03
C HIS A 608 24.95 11.44 -14.85
N PHE A 609 25.08 12.77 -14.97
CA PHE A 609 25.76 13.63 -14.01
C PHE A 609 25.28 13.43 -12.56
N PHE A 610 23.97 13.41 -12.38
CA PHE A 610 23.36 13.30 -11.04
C PHE A 610 23.44 11.86 -10.49
N LEU A 611 23.44 10.84 -11.33
CA LEU A 611 23.63 9.44 -10.91
C LEU A 611 25.07 9.14 -10.50
N LEU A 612 26.04 9.90 -11.00
CA LEU A 612 27.43 9.84 -10.56
C LEU A 612 27.72 10.61 -9.26
N GLY A 613 26.66 11.11 -8.58
CA GLY A 613 26.77 11.86 -7.32
C GLY A 613 26.81 13.38 -7.47
N GLY A 614 26.55 13.90 -8.67
CA GLY A 614 26.42 15.35 -8.92
C GLY A 614 25.18 15.92 -8.23
N ASN A 615 25.29 17.15 -7.73
CA ASN A 615 24.21 17.94 -7.14
C ASN A 615 24.07 19.29 -7.86
N SER A 616 23.06 20.08 -7.52
CA SER A 616 22.80 21.38 -8.16
C SER A 616 23.98 22.36 -8.06
N ILE A 617 24.74 22.33 -6.97
CA ILE A 617 25.92 23.18 -6.80
C ILE A 617 27.04 22.70 -7.73
N GLY A 618 27.29 21.40 -7.79
CA GLY A 618 28.23 20.77 -8.72
C GLY A 618 27.88 21.03 -10.18
N ALA A 619 26.58 20.98 -10.52
CA ALA A 619 26.07 21.28 -11.85
C ALA A 619 26.34 22.73 -12.25
N ALA A 620 26.09 23.70 -11.35
CA ALA A 620 26.41 25.11 -11.58
C ALA A 620 27.91 25.35 -11.80
N GLN A 621 28.76 24.64 -11.03
CA GLN A 621 30.21 24.72 -11.18
C GLN A 621 30.73 24.12 -12.47
N VAL A 622 30.16 22.99 -12.92
CA VAL A 622 30.48 22.37 -14.20
C VAL A 622 30.08 23.28 -15.36
N VAL A 623 28.84 23.80 -15.36
CA VAL A 623 28.36 24.70 -16.41
C VAL A 623 29.25 25.98 -16.48
N ALA A 624 29.60 26.59 -15.33
CA ALA A 624 30.50 27.72 -15.28
C ALA A 624 31.89 27.39 -15.84
N GLN A 625 32.46 26.25 -15.46
CA GLN A 625 33.76 25.81 -15.93
C GLN A 625 33.78 25.51 -17.43
N VAL A 626 32.74 24.87 -17.97
CA VAL A 626 32.57 24.58 -19.41
C VAL A 626 32.42 25.92 -20.16
N ARG A 627 31.60 26.86 -19.67
CA ARG A 627 31.44 28.21 -20.23
C ARG A 627 32.75 28.94 -20.29
N ASP A 628 33.50 28.97 -19.21
CA ASP A 628 34.77 29.69 -19.10
C ASP A 628 35.87 29.05 -19.96
N SER A 629 35.91 27.72 -20.07
CA SER A 629 36.93 26.98 -20.82
C SER A 629 36.70 26.96 -22.35
N LEU A 630 35.45 27.11 -22.80
CA LEU A 630 35.05 27.00 -24.20
C LEU A 630 34.53 28.32 -24.78
N GLY A 631 34.34 29.36 -23.96
CA GLY A 631 33.86 30.67 -24.40
C GLY A 631 32.41 30.64 -24.93
N VAL A 632 31.58 29.74 -24.43
CA VAL A 632 30.24 29.46 -24.91
C VAL A 632 29.17 29.92 -23.92
N ALA A 633 28.08 30.48 -24.40
CA ALA A 633 26.93 30.83 -23.57
C ALA A 633 26.18 29.57 -23.16
N LEU A 634 26.18 29.25 -21.87
CA LEU A 634 25.51 28.11 -21.29
C LEU A 634 24.69 28.52 -20.07
N ASP A 635 23.50 28.04 -19.97
CA ASP A 635 22.63 28.13 -18.80
C ASP A 635 22.69 26.83 -17.99
N LEU A 636 22.55 26.92 -16.66
CA LEU A 636 22.50 25.78 -15.77
C LEU A 636 21.39 24.79 -16.16
N ARG A 637 20.28 25.29 -16.64
CA ARG A 637 19.14 24.53 -17.13
C ARG A 637 19.54 23.52 -18.21
N GLN A 638 20.50 23.86 -19.07
CA GLN A 638 20.93 22.97 -20.16
C GLN A 638 21.62 21.68 -19.67
N LEU A 639 22.26 21.68 -18.50
CA LEU A 639 22.78 20.45 -17.90
C LEU A 639 21.64 19.61 -17.29
N PHE A 640 20.60 20.23 -16.74
CA PHE A 640 19.43 19.51 -16.26
C PHE A 640 18.62 18.89 -17.40
N GLU A 641 18.51 19.58 -18.54
CA GLU A 641 17.82 19.10 -19.74
C GLU A 641 18.63 18.03 -20.50
N ALA A 642 19.94 18.03 -20.40
CA ALA A 642 20.87 17.10 -21.05
C ALA A 642 21.86 16.48 -20.04
N PRO A 643 21.40 15.66 -19.09
CA PRO A 643 22.18 15.27 -17.93
C PRO A 643 23.19 14.15 -18.19
N THR A 644 23.26 13.55 -19.40
CA THR A 644 24.32 12.61 -19.76
C THR A 644 25.50 13.34 -20.39
N LEU A 645 26.72 12.82 -20.21
CA LEU A 645 27.92 13.45 -20.78
C LEU A 645 27.79 13.69 -22.28
N GLN A 646 27.30 12.71 -23.02
CA GLN A 646 27.09 12.78 -24.47
C GLN A 646 26.03 13.83 -24.85
N ALA A 647 24.88 13.87 -24.17
CA ALA A 647 23.81 14.81 -24.45
C ALA A 647 24.21 16.25 -24.11
N PHE A 648 24.92 16.44 -23.00
CA PHE A 648 25.43 17.74 -22.63
C PHE A 648 26.50 18.24 -23.59
N SER A 649 27.44 17.37 -23.98
CA SER A 649 28.45 17.71 -24.99
C SER A 649 27.85 18.09 -26.35
N ALA A 650 26.80 17.40 -26.80
CA ALA A 650 26.06 17.75 -27.99
C ALA A 650 25.34 19.11 -27.87
N THR A 651 24.84 19.46 -26.69
CA THR A 651 24.24 20.78 -26.41
C THR A 651 25.31 21.86 -26.46
N VAL A 652 26.47 21.63 -25.87
CA VAL A 652 27.62 22.54 -25.92
C VAL A 652 28.09 22.75 -27.37
N ALA A 653 28.19 21.66 -28.15
CA ALA A 653 28.56 21.70 -29.57
C ALA A 653 27.62 22.58 -30.39
N ARG A 654 26.32 22.44 -30.19
CA ARG A 654 25.28 23.28 -30.85
C ARG A 654 25.43 24.75 -30.50
N GLN A 655 25.70 25.06 -29.25
CA GLN A 655 25.88 26.45 -28.79
C GLN A 655 27.19 27.06 -29.37
N LEU A 656 28.26 26.28 -29.47
CA LEU A 656 29.51 26.70 -30.14
C LEU A 656 29.27 26.96 -31.64
N ALA A 657 28.50 26.08 -32.30
CA ALA A 657 28.18 26.27 -33.73
C ALA A 657 27.25 27.48 -33.98
N ALA A 658 26.39 27.82 -33.03
CA ALA A 658 25.49 28.97 -33.12
C ALA A 658 26.24 30.32 -32.96
N GLY A 659 27.50 30.32 -32.52
CA GLY A 659 28.36 31.52 -32.44
C GLY A 659 27.86 32.57 -31.45
N LEU A 660 27.02 32.18 -30.48
CA LEU A 660 26.54 33.11 -29.46
C LEU A 660 27.67 33.42 -28.46
N PRO A 661 28.10 34.69 -28.33
CA PRO A 661 29.16 35.02 -27.41
C PRO A 661 28.73 34.82 -25.95
N ALA A 662 29.64 34.41 -25.09
CA ALA A 662 29.42 34.40 -23.66
C ALA A 662 28.94 35.79 -23.19
N GLU A 663 27.98 35.82 -22.26
CA GLU A 663 27.55 37.07 -21.64
C GLU A 663 28.80 37.87 -21.11
N ALA A 664 28.79 39.15 -21.40
CA ALA A 664 29.85 40.00 -20.92
C ALA A 664 29.94 39.94 -19.37
N PRO A 665 31.13 39.89 -18.77
CA PRO A 665 31.27 39.88 -17.32
C PRO A 665 30.57 41.11 -16.72
N MET A 666 29.92 40.93 -15.57
CA MET A 666 29.23 42.01 -14.85
C MET A 666 30.16 43.17 -14.64
N ALA A 667 29.82 44.33 -15.21
CA ALA A 667 30.58 45.55 -15.04
C ALA A 667 30.43 46.09 -13.61
N HIS A 668 31.54 46.46 -12.97
CA HIS A 668 31.48 47.17 -11.71
C HIS A 668 30.84 48.54 -11.95
N LEU A 669 29.68 48.78 -11.37
CA LEU A 669 29.05 50.11 -11.36
C LEU A 669 29.71 50.98 -10.32
N PRO A 670 29.94 52.27 -10.63
CA PRO A 670 30.58 53.21 -9.68
C PRO A 670 29.66 53.37 -8.44
N ARG A 671 30.27 53.34 -7.25
CA ARG A 671 29.57 53.60 -5.99
C ARG A 671 29.17 55.06 -5.92
N GLY A 672 27.91 55.37 -5.56
CA GLY A 672 27.43 56.75 -5.37
C GLY A 672 26.48 57.24 -6.47
N VAL A 673 26.02 56.39 -7.35
CA VAL A 673 24.97 56.70 -8.35
C VAL A 673 23.67 56.06 -7.88
N ASP A 674 22.54 56.76 -8.01
CA ASP A 674 21.21 56.21 -7.76
C ASP A 674 20.94 55.12 -8.79
N LEU A 675 20.81 53.89 -8.33
CA LEU A 675 20.53 52.73 -9.15
C LEU A 675 19.03 52.45 -9.17
N PRO A 676 18.43 52.09 -10.33
CA PRO A 676 17.04 51.68 -10.38
C PRO A 676 16.85 50.41 -9.59
N GLN A 677 15.82 50.38 -8.75
CA GLN A 677 15.45 49.22 -7.98
C GLN A 677 14.92 48.12 -8.90
N SER A 678 15.30 46.87 -8.61
CA SER A 678 14.67 45.70 -9.24
C SER A 678 13.19 45.60 -8.86
N ALA A 679 12.37 44.86 -9.63
CA ALA A 679 10.96 44.65 -9.33
C ALA A 679 10.73 44.01 -7.94
N ALA A 680 11.65 43.16 -7.47
CA ALA A 680 11.63 42.58 -6.13
C ALA A 680 11.91 43.61 -5.04
N GLN A 681 12.93 44.47 -5.23
CA GLN A 681 13.26 45.58 -4.32
C GLN A 681 12.13 46.60 -4.24
N GLN A 682 11.48 46.93 -5.37
CA GLN A 682 10.31 47.81 -5.39
C GLN A 682 9.15 47.26 -4.57
N ARG A 683 8.86 45.94 -4.66
CA ARG A 683 7.81 45.31 -3.86
C ARG A 683 8.13 45.38 -2.35
N LEU A 684 9.34 45.02 -1.96
CA LEU A 684 9.78 45.10 -0.57
C LEU A 684 9.74 46.55 -0.03
N TRP A 685 10.14 47.53 -0.84
CA TRP A 685 10.03 48.93 -0.49
C TRP A 685 8.61 49.42 -0.34
N LEU A 686 7.70 48.97 -1.22
CA LEU A 686 6.26 49.29 -1.13
C LEU A 686 5.64 48.65 0.13
N THR A 687 6.00 47.42 0.45
CA THR A 687 5.52 46.72 1.67
C THR A 687 6.02 47.45 2.93
N TRP A 688 7.28 47.89 2.95
CA TRP A 688 7.83 48.68 4.04
C TRP A 688 7.15 50.06 4.19
N GLN A 689 6.74 50.69 3.08
CA GLN A 689 5.98 51.95 3.11
C GLN A 689 4.58 51.77 3.73
N ILE A 690 3.97 50.61 3.54
CA ILE A 690 2.62 50.31 4.09
C ILE A 690 2.69 50.03 5.60
N ASP A 691 3.69 49.31 6.06
CA ASP A 691 3.92 49.03 7.48
C ASP A 691 5.41 49.05 7.86
N PRO A 692 5.95 50.22 8.20
CA PRO A 692 7.38 50.38 8.54
C PRO A 692 7.83 49.67 9.82
N GLN A 693 6.88 49.19 10.64
CA GLN A 693 7.15 48.50 11.91
C GLN A 693 7.09 46.96 11.78
N SER A 694 6.72 46.44 10.62
CA SER A 694 6.62 45.01 10.39
C SER A 694 7.99 44.34 10.30
N ALA A 695 8.21 43.30 11.12
CA ALA A 695 9.41 42.46 11.08
C ALA A 695 9.24 41.23 10.12
N ALA A 696 8.20 41.19 9.33
CA ALA A 696 7.86 40.04 8.50
C ALA A 696 8.88 39.75 7.37
N TYR A 697 9.78 40.67 7.08
CA TYR A 697 10.81 40.56 6.02
C TYR A 697 12.24 40.91 6.48
N ASN A 698 12.50 40.82 7.77
CA ASN A 698 13.87 40.96 8.32
C ASN A 698 14.54 39.61 8.49
#